data_11d81acd857305ca27bb244ef2bc6a30
#
_entry.id   11d81acd857305ca27bb244ef2bc6a30
#
_cell.length_a   1.000
_cell.length_b   1.000
_cell.length_c   1.000
_cell.angle_alpha   90.00
_cell.angle_beta   90.00
_cell.angle_gamma   90.00
#
_symmetry.space_group_name_H-M   'P 1'
#
loop_
_entity.id
_entity.type
_entity.pdbx_description
1 polymer ?
#
loop_
_entity_poly.entity_id
_entity_poly.type
_entity_poly.pdbx_seq_one_letter_code
_entity_poly.pdbx_strand_id
1 'polypeptide(L)'
;MADHSALLPAKTWVELRTTSQDWKDADPQLLATMLGQLHLIRAFEEAALELAGESLVHGPVHSSIGQEGGAVGSIVGLATADAINGSHRGHHQFLAKVINHVSGGKLDLKNLVTEDLQVVLQRTLAEILGLAQGYCAGRGGSMHLQYFQAGALGTNAIVGGGVPLAAGNAWAQKRAGTDNITVSYFGDGAVNIGSVLETMNLASAWKLPLCFFIENNLYAVSTHVDEATGETRLSGRGLGFAIPSWRVDGMDPLAVHLAMKEAEEFMRTGGGPAVIEAEVYRYFHQSGAFPGSAFGYRTKEEEAQWRERDPLLRVANEMIALGLIDQAGVDAVREQAVAANKLAIAALTEPNPEIPAKRRIRPELWPDVNFVNAGVRGDASELSGARTLEPSAFMGATTTSKFVDAIAAVFDRRMELDNRIIILGEDIHRLNGGTNGATKGLSKKYPDRILGTPISENAFVGLGGGMALDGRYRPVVEFMYPDFMWVAADQVFNQIGKARHMFGGKNPVPLVLRTKVAMGSGYGSQHLMDPAGIFATAPGWRIVAASTPADYIGLMNAALTLEDPVLVLEHVDLYGDMGEIPEADLDYQIPFGKANIRRVGKDVTVLTYLSMVKHSLTAVELSGIDAEVIDLRWLDRASFDWTTVETSIRKTNNVLIVEQGNRGTSYGGWLADEIQRRYFDWLDQPVQRVTGGEASPSISRVLERAAIAGVEEVVAGLETVRSGFGGTK
;
A
#
# COMPACT_ATOMS: atom_id res chain seq x y z
N MET A 1 23.11 -26.36 -41.02
CA MET A 1 23.17 -25.23 -40.07
C MET A 1 21.74 -24.69 -39.92
N ALA A 2 21.28 -24.42 -38.71
CA ALA A 2 19.96 -23.82 -38.53
C ALA A 2 19.94 -22.41 -39.11
N ASP A 3 18.85 -22.03 -39.75
CA ASP A 3 18.65 -20.67 -40.24
C ASP A 3 18.27 -19.77 -39.06
N HIS A 4 18.97 -18.61 -38.88
CA HIS A 4 18.79 -17.68 -37.81
C HIS A 4 18.39 -16.32 -38.37
N SER A 5 17.23 -15.78 -37.91
CA SER A 5 16.83 -14.42 -38.19
C SER A 5 16.84 -13.58 -36.89
N ALA A 6 17.41 -12.37 -36.94
CA ALA A 6 17.38 -11.46 -35.83
C ALA A 6 15.97 -10.89 -35.63
N LEU A 7 15.47 -10.89 -34.37
CA LEU A 7 14.22 -10.25 -34.01
C LEU A 7 14.51 -8.83 -33.47
N LEU A 8 13.75 -7.86 -33.97
CA LEU A 8 13.82 -6.48 -33.48
C LEU A 8 12.83 -6.28 -32.34
N PRO A 9 13.14 -5.41 -31.34
CA PRO A 9 12.19 -5.02 -30.33
C PRO A 9 10.91 -4.44 -30.93
N ALA A 10 9.76 -4.69 -30.28
CA ALA A 10 8.46 -4.21 -30.73
C ALA A 10 8.27 -2.69 -30.57
N LYS A 11 9.10 -2.04 -29.77
CA LYS A 11 9.08 -0.61 -29.48
C LYS A 11 10.47 0.01 -29.56
N THR A 12 10.51 1.34 -29.67
CA THR A 12 11.74 2.12 -29.77
C THR A 12 12.52 2.15 -28.45
N TRP A 13 13.82 2.19 -28.56
CA TRP A 13 14.76 2.44 -27.48
C TRP A 13 15.80 3.43 -27.95
N VAL A 14 15.78 4.62 -27.38
CA VAL A 14 16.59 5.75 -27.87
C VAL A 14 17.33 6.44 -26.75
N GLU A 15 18.47 7.02 -27.07
CA GLU A 15 19.16 7.97 -26.22
C GLU A 15 18.86 9.38 -26.73
N LEU A 16 18.35 10.27 -25.86
CA LEU A 16 18.04 11.65 -26.19
C LEU A 16 19.09 12.57 -25.52
N ARG A 17 19.64 13.47 -26.29
CA ARG A 17 20.57 14.51 -25.84
C ARG A 17 20.17 15.85 -26.42
N THR A 18 20.29 16.93 -25.65
CA THR A 18 20.04 18.28 -26.15
C THR A 18 21.17 18.78 -27.05
N THR A 19 20.80 19.64 -27.96
CA THR A 19 21.71 20.45 -28.77
C THR A 19 21.62 21.92 -28.38
N SER A 20 22.57 22.75 -28.82
CA SER A 20 22.45 24.20 -28.59
C SER A 20 21.19 24.82 -29.22
N GLN A 21 20.60 24.15 -30.23
CA GLN A 21 19.37 24.63 -30.84
C GLN A 21 18.18 24.37 -29.94
N ASP A 22 18.10 23.23 -29.26
CA ASP A 22 17.01 22.89 -28.32
C ASP A 22 16.94 23.91 -27.18
N TRP A 23 18.11 24.36 -26.67
CA TRP A 23 18.18 25.41 -25.65
C TRP A 23 17.70 26.77 -26.15
N LYS A 24 17.98 27.12 -27.42
CA LYS A 24 17.48 28.37 -28.04
C LYS A 24 15.98 28.35 -28.30
N ASP A 25 15.44 27.19 -28.62
CA ASP A 25 14.03 26.99 -28.93
C ASP A 25 13.17 26.76 -27.68
N ALA A 26 13.79 26.53 -26.52
CA ALA A 26 13.09 26.35 -25.26
C ALA A 26 12.38 27.63 -24.81
N ASP A 27 11.17 27.48 -24.27
CA ASP A 27 10.42 28.61 -23.70
C ASP A 27 11.22 29.25 -22.55
N PRO A 28 11.52 30.56 -22.60
CA PRO A 28 12.23 31.25 -21.52
C PRO A 28 11.55 31.13 -20.15
N GLN A 29 10.21 31.04 -20.11
CA GLN A 29 9.46 30.83 -18.86
C GLN A 29 9.67 29.42 -18.30
N LEU A 30 9.76 28.41 -19.17
CA LEU A 30 10.11 27.03 -18.76
C LEU A 30 11.50 27.01 -18.12
N LEU A 31 12.49 27.60 -18.76
CA LEU A 31 13.88 27.66 -18.24
C LEU A 31 13.95 28.43 -16.92
N ALA A 32 13.22 29.55 -16.80
CA ALA A 32 13.11 30.29 -15.55
C ALA A 32 12.50 29.45 -14.43
N THR A 33 11.43 28.68 -14.73
CA THR A 33 10.80 27.79 -13.76
C THR A 33 11.73 26.66 -13.35
N MET A 34 12.46 26.06 -14.29
CA MET A 34 13.49 25.05 -13.98
C MET A 34 14.56 25.61 -13.03
N LEU A 35 15.14 26.78 -13.34
CA LEU A 35 16.17 27.40 -12.51
C LEU A 35 15.64 27.70 -11.10
N GLY A 36 14.45 28.25 -10.99
CA GLY A 36 13.81 28.54 -9.70
C GLY A 36 13.58 27.29 -8.85
N GLN A 37 13.02 26.23 -9.46
CA GLN A 37 12.79 24.94 -8.76
C GLN A 37 14.10 24.30 -8.31
N LEU A 38 15.12 24.25 -9.17
CA LEU A 38 16.43 23.69 -8.85
C LEU A 38 17.05 24.38 -7.62
N HIS A 39 17.01 25.71 -7.56
CA HIS A 39 17.54 26.46 -6.40
C HIS A 39 16.70 26.25 -5.14
N LEU A 40 15.36 26.23 -5.24
CA LEU A 40 14.50 25.98 -4.09
C LEU A 40 14.72 24.60 -3.50
N ILE A 41 14.82 23.55 -4.34
CA ILE A 41 15.03 22.17 -3.92
C ILE A 41 16.44 22.00 -3.31
N ARG A 42 17.47 22.53 -3.96
CA ARG A 42 18.85 22.47 -3.44
C ARG A 42 18.94 23.11 -2.06
N ALA A 43 18.42 24.33 -1.89
CA ALA A 43 18.44 25.03 -0.62
C ALA A 43 17.62 24.32 0.46
N PHE A 44 16.52 23.67 0.09
CA PHE A 44 15.72 22.84 0.99
C PHE A 44 16.51 21.62 1.49
N GLU A 45 17.15 20.90 0.58
CA GLU A 45 17.95 19.72 0.93
C GLU A 45 19.15 20.07 1.82
N GLU A 46 19.81 21.22 1.55
CA GLU A 46 20.87 21.73 2.40
C GLU A 46 20.34 22.06 3.81
N ALA A 47 19.16 22.66 3.91
CA ALA A 47 18.49 22.93 5.18
C ALA A 47 18.11 21.64 5.94
N ALA A 48 17.63 20.62 5.24
CA ALA A 48 17.31 19.33 5.84
C ALA A 48 18.56 18.62 6.38
N LEU A 49 19.67 18.69 5.65
CA LEU A 49 20.96 18.14 6.10
C LEU A 49 21.56 18.94 7.28
N GLU A 50 21.39 20.27 7.31
CA GLU A 50 21.78 21.11 8.45
C GLU A 50 21.06 20.68 9.72
N LEU A 51 19.73 20.55 9.65
CA LEU A 51 18.89 20.11 10.79
C LEU A 51 19.22 18.67 11.24
N ALA A 52 19.54 17.79 10.32
CA ALA A 52 20.00 16.44 10.64
C ALA A 52 21.38 16.46 11.32
N GLY A 53 22.29 17.32 10.86
CA GLY A 53 23.60 17.52 11.48
C GLY A 53 23.53 18.08 12.90
N GLU A 54 22.50 18.86 13.20
CA GLU A 54 22.20 19.37 14.55
C GLU A 54 21.44 18.35 15.43
N SER A 55 21.17 17.14 14.92
CA SER A 55 20.40 16.09 15.61
C SER A 55 18.94 16.50 15.91
N LEU A 56 18.37 17.39 15.13
CA LEU A 56 16.95 17.79 15.24
C LEU A 56 16.00 16.86 14.48
N VAL A 57 16.52 16.11 13.49
CA VAL A 57 15.77 15.08 12.78
C VAL A 57 15.96 13.74 13.49
N HIS A 58 14.87 13.06 13.81
CA HIS A 58 14.90 11.69 14.32
C HIS A 58 14.80 10.70 13.16
N GLY A 59 15.83 9.90 12.98
CA GLY A 59 15.91 8.94 11.87
C GLY A 59 16.72 9.46 10.66
N PRO A 60 16.76 8.70 9.56
CA PRO A 60 17.61 9.01 8.42
C PRO A 60 17.00 10.11 7.53
N VAL A 61 17.84 11.01 7.04
CA VAL A 61 17.53 11.95 5.96
C VAL A 61 18.18 11.45 4.68
N HIS A 62 17.37 11.21 3.64
CA HIS A 62 17.84 10.74 2.34
C HIS A 62 17.87 11.91 1.35
N SER A 63 18.93 12.72 1.41
CA SER A 63 19.10 13.87 0.54
C SER A 63 19.18 13.48 -0.94
N SER A 64 18.50 14.25 -1.78
CA SER A 64 18.51 14.10 -3.24
C SER A 64 19.46 15.06 -3.95
N ILE A 65 20.34 15.75 -3.23
CA ILE A 65 21.31 16.67 -3.83
C ILE A 65 22.13 15.98 -4.91
N GLY A 66 22.07 16.55 -6.12
CA GLY A 66 22.68 16.03 -7.34
C GLY A 66 21.72 15.27 -8.26
N GLN A 67 20.48 14.99 -7.82
CA GLN A 67 19.44 14.32 -8.64
C GLN A 67 18.31 15.27 -9.07
N GLU A 68 18.37 16.55 -8.70
CA GLU A 68 17.31 17.52 -8.90
C GLU A 68 16.91 17.67 -10.38
N GLY A 69 17.89 17.51 -11.29
CA GLY A 69 17.68 17.66 -12.72
C GLY A 69 16.68 16.66 -13.29
N GLY A 70 16.74 15.40 -12.83
CA GLY A 70 15.78 14.37 -13.21
C GLY A 70 14.34 14.71 -12.82
N ALA A 71 14.14 15.14 -11.57
CA ALA A 71 12.80 15.48 -11.06
C ALA A 71 12.27 16.78 -11.71
N VAL A 72 13.06 17.85 -11.73
CA VAL A 72 12.63 19.14 -12.28
C VAL A 72 12.32 19.01 -13.77
N GLY A 73 13.21 18.37 -14.55
CA GLY A 73 12.99 18.18 -15.98
C GLY A 73 11.73 17.40 -16.29
N SER A 74 11.45 16.33 -15.57
CA SER A 74 10.28 15.48 -15.81
C SER A 74 8.97 16.06 -15.30
N ILE A 75 9.01 16.92 -14.25
CA ILE A 75 7.77 17.39 -13.59
C ILE A 75 7.35 18.78 -14.09
N VAL A 76 8.26 19.63 -14.52
CA VAL A 76 7.99 21.02 -14.87
C VAL A 76 6.90 21.19 -15.95
N GLY A 77 6.77 20.21 -16.87
CA GLY A 77 5.78 20.19 -17.93
C GLY A 77 4.49 19.45 -17.60
N LEU A 78 4.43 18.72 -16.49
CA LEU A 78 3.27 17.95 -16.11
C LEU A 78 2.06 18.83 -15.80
N ALA A 79 0.87 18.40 -16.22
CA ALA A 79 -0.36 19.01 -15.81
C ALA A 79 -0.57 18.89 -14.29
N THR A 80 -1.31 19.81 -13.70
CA THR A 80 -1.61 19.80 -12.26
C THR A 80 -2.30 18.50 -11.84
N ALA A 81 -3.15 17.94 -12.70
CA ALA A 81 -3.91 16.72 -12.45
C ALA A 81 -3.12 15.41 -12.70
N ASP A 82 -1.93 15.50 -13.31
CA ASP A 82 -1.04 14.35 -13.41
C ASP A 82 -0.52 13.96 -12.02
N ALA A 83 -0.31 12.68 -11.83
CA ALA A 83 0.11 12.15 -10.53
C ALA A 83 1.56 11.64 -10.56
N ILE A 84 2.19 11.69 -9.39
CA ILE A 84 3.51 11.09 -9.18
C ILE A 84 3.53 10.24 -7.91
N ASN A 85 4.35 9.20 -7.88
CA ASN A 85 4.86 8.66 -6.62
C ASN A 85 6.39 8.56 -6.66
N GLY A 86 7.02 8.47 -5.48
CA GLY A 86 8.47 8.51 -5.38
C GLY A 86 9.05 7.39 -4.53
N SER A 87 10.40 7.32 -4.52
CA SER A 87 11.17 6.43 -3.65
C SER A 87 11.41 7.05 -2.26
N HIS A 88 12.20 6.38 -1.42
CA HIS A 88 12.67 6.92 -0.14
C HIS A 88 13.52 8.20 -0.27
N ARG A 89 14.15 8.41 -1.43
CA ARG A 89 14.89 9.63 -1.82
C ARG A 89 13.97 10.48 -2.72
N GLY A 90 12.89 10.99 -2.17
CA GLY A 90 11.82 11.59 -2.94
C GLY A 90 11.55 13.07 -2.65
N HIS A 91 12.40 13.78 -1.88
CA HIS A 91 12.18 15.19 -1.55
C HIS A 91 12.09 16.06 -2.81
N HIS A 92 13.00 15.89 -3.76
CA HIS A 92 13.06 16.66 -5.00
C HIS A 92 11.82 16.43 -5.89
N GLN A 93 11.38 15.19 -6.01
CA GLN A 93 10.19 14.83 -6.78
C GLN A 93 8.92 15.41 -6.13
N PHE A 94 8.79 15.22 -4.81
CA PHE A 94 7.68 15.76 -4.03
C PHE A 94 7.62 17.29 -4.13
N LEU A 95 8.75 17.97 -3.88
CA LEU A 95 8.84 19.43 -3.93
C LEU A 95 8.57 19.95 -5.34
N ALA A 96 9.19 19.40 -6.39
CA ALA A 96 8.93 19.81 -7.76
C ALA A 96 7.44 19.74 -8.10
N LYS A 97 6.76 18.63 -7.72
CA LYS A 97 5.33 18.47 -7.98
C LYS A 97 4.46 19.43 -7.17
N VAL A 98 4.74 19.62 -5.89
CA VAL A 98 3.96 20.52 -5.03
C VAL A 98 4.21 21.99 -5.41
N ILE A 99 5.45 22.36 -5.74
CA ILE A 99 5.79 23.70 -6.26
C ILE A 99 5.01 23.97 -7.56
N ASN A 100 5.00 23.00 -8.50
CA ASN A 100 4.21 23.10 -9.72
C ASN A 100 2.71 23.32 -9.45
N HIS A 101 2.17 22.62 -8.48
CA HIS A 101 0.76 22.73 -8.08
C HIS A 101 0.43 24.14 -7.58
N VAL A 102 1.19 24.69 -6.63
CA VAL A 102 0.91 25.98 -6.01
C VAL A 102 1.28 27.17 -6.88
N SER A 103 2.26 27.02 -7.79
CA SER A 103 2.70 28.08 -8.71
C SER A 103 1.98 28.08 -10.06
N GLY A 104 1.12 27.08 -10.31
CA GLY A 104 0.52 26.88 -11.63
C GLY A 104 1.55 26.57 -12.73
N GLY A 105 2.69 25.98 -12.38
CA GLY A 105 3.76 25.60 -13.30
C GLY A 105 4.65 26.76 -13.77
N LYS A 106 4.59 27.93 -13.11
CA LYS A 106 5.37 29.12 -13.50
C LYS A 106 5.97 29.79 -12.27
N LEU A 107 7.26 30.08 -12.32
CA LEU A 107 7.96 30.84 -11.29
C LEU A 107 8.45 32.17 -11.84
N ASP A 108 8.33 33.23 -11.02
CA ASP A 108 8.95 34.54 -11.29
C ASP A 108 10.28 34.61 -10.53
N LEU A 109 11.41 34.62 -11.24
CA LEU A 109 12.73 34.67 -10.63
C LEU A 109 13.00 35.94 -9.82
N LYS A 110 12.28 37.05 -10.09
CA LYS A 110 12.41 38.29 -9.32
C LYS A 110 11.68 38.23 -7.99
N ASN A 111 10.62 37.44 -7.92
CA ASN A 111 9.82 37.20 -6.71
C ASN A 111 9.56 35.70 -6.59
N LEU A 112 10.64 34.93 -6.34
CA LEU A 112 10.63 33.47 -6.39
C LEU A 112 9.72 32.85 -5.36
N VAL A 113 9.63 33.43 -4.15
CA VAL A 113 8.99 32.80 -3.00
C VAL A 113 7.70 33.55 -2.66
N THR A 114 6.57 32.95 -2.98
CA THR A 114 5.25 33.39 -2.54
C THR A 114 4.92 32.83 -1.15
N GLU A 115 3.83 33.31 -0.52
CA GLU A 115 3.35 32.77 0.76
C GLU A 115 3.04 31.28 0.65
N ASP A 116 2.40 30.83 -0.43
CA ASP A 116 2.10 29.40 -0.64
C ASP A 116 3.36 28.55 -0.75
N LEU A 117 4.39 29.03 -1.46
CA LEU A 117 5.67 28.34 -1.53
C LEU A 117 6.38 28.30 -0.18
N GLN A 118 6.30 29.37 0.61
CA GLN A 118 6.83 29.38 1.96
C GLN A 118 6.15 28.32 2.85
N VAL A 119 4.85 28.17 2.72
CA VAL A 119 4.07 27.11 3.42
C VAL A 119 4.49 25.72 2.97
N VAL A 120 4.73 25.50 1.67
CA VAL A 120 5.22 24.22 1.14
C VAL A 120 6.55 23.83 1.78
N LEU A 121 7.53 24.74 1.79
CA LEU A 121 8.85 24.48 2.37
C LEU A 121 8.75 24.18 3.86
N GLN A 122 7.99 25.00 4.61
CA GLN A 122 7.80 24.83 6.05
C GLN A 122 7.12 23.50 6.39
N ARG A 123 6.04 23.14 5.69
CA ARG A 123 5.31 21.88 5.94
C ARG A 123 6.13 20.65 5.58
N THR A 124 6.95 20.73 4.54
CA THR A 124 7.83 19.61 4.16
C THR A 124 8.93 19.42 5.20
N LEU A 125 9.57 20.49 5.68
CA LEU A 125 10.54 20.42 6.79
C LEU A 125 9.86 19.92 8.08
N ALA A 126 8.65 20.40 8.39
CA ALA A 126 7.90 19.94 9.55
C ALA A 126 7.65 18.43 9.51
N GLU A 127 7.35 17.86 8.33
CA GLU A 127 7.19 16.41 8.19
C GLU A 127 8.51 15.66 8.43
N ILE A 128 9.62 16.14 7.88
CA ILE A 128 10.94 15.54 8.10
C ILE A 128 11.36 15.58 9.58
N LEU A 129 10.98 16.65 10.29
CA LEU A 129 11.20 16.81 11.72
C LEU A 129 10.22 16.00 12.59
N GLY A 130 9.20 15.36 12.01
CA GLY A 130 8.20 14.57 12.72
C GLY A 130 7.13 15.41 13.45
N LEU A 131 6.76 16.59 12.92
CA LEU A 131 5.89 17.56 13.57
C LEU A 131 4.43 17.45 13.09
N ALA A 132 3.49 17.82 13.97
CA ALA A 132 2.04 17.69 13.75
C ALA A 132 1.52 18.42 12.50
N GLN A 133 2.13 19.54 12.10
CA GLN A 133 1.75 20.34 10.94
C GLN A 133 2.37 19.87 9.62
N GLY A 134 3.19 18.83 9.63
CA GLY A 134 3.69 18.17 8.43
C GLY A 134 2.56 17.61 7.56
N TYR A 135 2.87 17.22 6.34
CA TYR A 135 1.88 16.68 5.39
C TYR A 135 1.23 15.37 5.87
N CYS A 136 2.00 14.52 6.56
CA CYS A 136 1.57 13.27 7.15
C CYS A 136 1.45 13.33 8.69
N ALA A 137 1.32 14.53 9.25
CA ALA A 137 1.21 14.78 10.68
C ALA A 137 2.37 14.19 11.51
N GLY A 138 3.59 14.27 10.96
CA GLY A 138 4.81 13.79 11.60
C GLY A 138 5.01 12.27 11.61
N ARG A 139 4.23 11.51 10.83
CA ARG A 139 4.28 10.04 10.77
C ARG A 139 5.09 9.51 9.60
N GLY A 140 5.26 10.31 8.55
CA GLY A 140 5.97 9.95 7.32
C GLY A 140 7.47 10.19 7.38
N GLY A 141 7.89 11.29 7.98
CA GLY A 141 9.28 11.71 8.02
C GLY A 141 9.87 11.94 6.62
N SER A 142 11.18 11.71 6.47
CA SER A 142 11.90 11.92 5.22
C SER A 142 11.43 11.02 4.06
N MET A 143 10.90 9.83 4.34
CA MET A 143 10.68 8.79 3.33
C MET A 143 9.22 8.62 2.89
N HIS A 144 8.25 9.26 3.56
CA HIS A 144 6.82 9.03 3.30
C HIS A 144 6.07 10.37 3.21
N LEU A 145 6.39 11.15 2.17
CA LEU A 145 5.75 12.43 1.88
C LEU A 145 4.55 12.21 0.96
N GLN A 146 3.38 12.75 1.32
CA GLN A 146 2.17 12.64 0.52
C GLN A 146 1.38 13.95 0.54
N TYR A 147 0.90 14.37 -0.64
CA TYR A 147 -0.05 15.46 -0.78
C TYR A 147 -0.95 15.23 -1.99
N PHE A 148 -2.06 14.55 -1.78
CA PHE A 148 -2.97 14.11 -2.85
C PHE A 148 -3.49 15.26 -3.71
N GLN A 149 -3.81 16.41 -3.12
CA GLN A 149 -4.34 17.57 -3.84
C GLN A 149 -3.37 18.09 -4.92
N ALA A 150 -2.07 17.87 -4.71
CA ALA A 150 -1.04 18.20 -5.68
C ALA A 150 -0.72 17.04 -6.65
N GLY A 151 -1.39 15.88 -6.53
CA GLY A 151 -1.05 14.70 -7.30
C GLY A 151 0.22 13.97 -6.81
N ALA A 152 0.76 14.33 -5.63
CA ALA A 152 1.86 13.60 -4.98
C ALA A 152 1.29 12.45 -4.14
N LEU A 153 1.25 11.24 -4.72
CA LEU A 153 0.56 10.06 -4.17
C LEU A 153 1.29 9.44 -2.97
N GLY A 154 2.56 9.74 -2.80
CA GLY A 154 3.37 9.28 -1.69
C GLY A 154 4.76 8.83 -2.12
N THR A 155 5.75 9.05 -1.26
CA THR A 155 7.08 8.44 -1.37
C THR A 155 7.13 7.16 -0.55
N ASN A 156 8.09 6.27 -0.82
CA ASN A 156 8.05 4.90 -0.30
C ASN A 156 9.44 4.40 0.11
N ALA A 157 9.55 3.90 1.33
CA ALA A 157 10.80 3.34 1.85
C ALA A 157 11.12 1.94 1.30
N ILE A 158 10.10 1.18 0.88
CA ILE A 158 10.31 -0.15 0.31
C ILE A 158 10.72 -0.01 -1.16
N VAL A 159 11.91 -0.52 -1.48
CA VAL A 159 12.49 -0.44 -2.82
C VAL A 159 11.58 -1.12 -3.84
N GLY A 160 11.10 -0.38 -4.84
CA GLY A 160 10.16 -0.87 -5.85
C GLY A 160 8.71 -1.04 -5.39
N GLY A 161 8.42 -0.96 -4.07
CA GLY A 161 7.09 -1.23 -3.50
C GLY A 161 6.00 -0.22 -3.92
N GLY A 162 6.37 1.00 -4.29
CA GLY A 162 5.43 2.03 -4.75
C GLY A 162 4.95 1.86 -6.20
N VAL A 163 5.68 1.11 -7.03
CA VAL A 163 5.40 1.02 -8.47
C VAL A 163 4.02 0.39 -8.78
N PRO A 164 3.60 -0.70 -8.11
CA PRO A 164 2.26 -1.25 -8.30
C PRO A 164 1.14 -0.28 -7.88
N LEU A 165 1.36 0.52 -6.82
CA LEU A 165 0.39 1.56 -6.40
C LEU A 165 0.21 2.63 -7.48
N ALA A 166 1.30 3.06 -8.13
CA ALA A 166 1.23 4.00 -9.26
C ALA A 166 0.42 3.44 -10.43
N ALA A 167 0.55 2.13 -10.71
CA ALA A 167 -0.26 1.47 -11.72
C ALA A 167 -1.76 1.50 -11.40
N GLY A 168 -2.13 1.42 -10.12
CA GLY A 168 -3.51 1.57 -9.66
C GLY A 168 -4.08 2.96 -9.93
N ASN A 169 -3.32 4.02 -9.67
CA ASN A 169 -3.73 5.38 -10.02
C ASN A 169 -3.80 5.56 -11.55
N ALA A 170 -2.82 5.07 -12.32
CA ALA A 170 -2.85 5.13 -13.77
C ALA A 170 -4.07 4.40 -14.36
N TRP A 171 -4.45 3.26 -13.78
CA TRP A 171 -5.67 2.55 -14.14
C TRP A 171 -6.91 3.42 -13.84
N ALA A 172 -6.95 4.06 -12.69
CA ALA A 172 -8.04 4.94 -12.29
C ALA A 172 -8.17 6.15 -13.21
N GLN A 173 -7.07 6.76 -13.66
CA GLN A 173 -7.06 7.83 -14.66
C GLN A 173 -7.64 7.36 -16.00
N LYS A 174 -7.14 6.22 -16.50
CA LYS A 174 -7.64 5.61 -17.73
C LYS A 174 -9.13 5.28 -17.65
N ARG A 175 -9.58 4.69 -16.55
CA ARG A 175 -10.98 4.30 -16.34
C ARG A 175 -11.91 5.54 -16.27
N ALA A 176 -11.43 6.63 -15.69
CA ALA A 176 -12.16 7.89 -15.64
C ALA A 176 -12.25 8.60 -16.99
N GLY A 177 -11.56 8.10 -18.02
CA GLY A 177 -11.54 8.70 -19.34
C GLY A 177 -10.80 10.04 -19.39
N THR A 178 -9.87 10.28 -18.45
CA THR A 178 -8.99 11.45 -18.48
C THR A 178 -7.77 11.18 -19.35
N ASP A 179 -7.10 12.24 -19.79
CA ASP A 179 -5.80 12.16 -20.44
C ASP A 179 -4.62 12.29 -19.47
N ASN A 180 -4.91 12.31 -18.15
CA ASN A 180 -3.90 12.40 -17.12
C ASN A 180 -3.01 11.14 -17.08
N ILE A 181 -1.76 11.34 -16.70
CA ILE A 181 -0.76 10.29 -16.57
C ILE A 181 -0.30 10.15 -15.11
N THR A 182 0.35 9.03 -14.84
CA THR A 182 1.03 8.79 -13.56
C THR A 182 2.51 8.54 -13.82
N VAL A 183 3.39 9.16 -13.04
CA VAL A 183 4.84 8.92 -13.11
C VAL A 183 5.29 8.24 -11.82
N SER A 184 5.94 7.07 -11.95
CA SER A 184 6.50 6.34 -10.82
C SER A 184 8.03 6.46 -10.84
N TYR A 185 8.59 7.11 -9.81
CA TYR A 185 10.04 7.30 -9.66
C TYR A 185 10.64 6.21 -8.79
N PHE A 186 11.72 5.61 -9.27
CA PHE A 186 12.49 4.61 -8.51
C PHE A 186 13.94 4.56 -8.99
N GLY A 187 14.84 4.07 -8.14
CA GLY A 187 16.27 4.02 -8.42
C GLY A 187 16.70 2.78 -9.21
N ASP A 188 17.99 2.76 -9.58
CA ASP A 188 18.66 1.65 -10.27
C ASP A 188 18.52 0.31 -9.56
N GLY A 189 18.64 0.27 -8.24
CA GLY A 189 18.43 -0.97 -7.47
C GLY A 189 17.01 -1.52 -7.54
N ALA A 190 16.01 -0.67 -7.71
CA ALA A 190 14.60 -1.07 -7.79
C ALA A 190 14.25 -1.79 -9.09
N VAL A 191 14.98 -1.56 -10.16
CA VAL A 191 14.74 -2.17 -11.48
C VAL A 191 14.83 -3.70 -11.44
N ASN A 192 15.51 -4.26 -10.43
CA ASN A 192 15.69 -5.70 -10.26
C ASN A 192 14.59 -6.34 -9.39
N ILE A 193 13.67 -5.55 -8.81
CA ILE A 193 12.59 -6.06 -7.95
C ILE A 193 11.47 -6.67 -8.80
N GLY A 194 11.00 -7.86 -8.38
CA GLY A 194 9.94 -8.59 -9.10
C GLY A 194 8.66 -7.78 -9.29
N SER A 195 8.21 -7.03 -8.28
CA SER A 195 7.01 -6.20 -8.36
C SER A 195 7.08 -5.12 -9.44
N VAL A 196 8.27 -4.57 -9.73
CA VAL A 196 8.49 -3.62 -10.83
C VAL A 196 8.30 -4.31 -12.19
N LEU A 197 8.90 -5.49 -12.38
CA LEU A 197 8.84 -6.25 -13.63
C LEU A 197 7.40 -6.76 -13.89
N GLU A 198 6.74 -7.28 -12.88
CA GLU A 198 5.32 -7.68 -12.94
C GLU A 198 4.44 -6.50 -13.36
N THR A 199 4.68 -5.32 -12.75
CA THR A 199 3.92 -4.11 -13.04
C THR A 199 4.18 -3.60 -14.46
N MET A 200 5.42 -3.67 -14.97
CA MET A 200 5.72 -3.34 -16.36
C MET A 200 4.91 -4.22 -17.34
N ASN A 201 4.85 -5.53 -17.08
CA ASN A 201 4.04 -6.44 -17.87
C ASN A 201 2.56 -6.10 -17.82
N LEU A 202 1.99 -5.95 -16.61
CA LEU A 202 0.58 -5.64 -16.42
C LEU A 202 0.20 -4.29 -17.05
N ALA A 203 1.02 -3.26 -16.85
CA ALA A 203 0.78 -1.92 -17.38
C ALA A 203 0.81 -1.92 -18.92
N SER A 204 1.72 -2.67 -19.54
CA SER A 204 1.80 -2.84 -20.99
C SER A 204 0.58 -3.59 -21.52
N ALA A 205 0.24 -4.72 -20.91
CA ALA A 205 -0.92 -5.53 -21.32
C ALA A 205 -2.24 -4.74 -21.25
N TRP A 206 -2.38 -3.90 -20.25
CA TRP A 206 -3.58 -3.07 -20.05
C TRP A 206 -3.46 -1.66 -20.64
N LYS A 207 -2.32 -1.31 -21.24
CA LYS A 207 -2.04 0.01 -21.83
C LYS A 207 -2.33 1.13 -20.83
N LEU A 208 -1.73 1.06 -19.65
CA LEU A 208 -1.89 2.07 -18.61
C LEU A 208 -1.07 3.33 -18.94
N PRO A 209 -1.56 4.55 -18.68
CA PRO A 209 -0.81 5.78 -18.87
C PRO A 209 0.18 5.97 -17.69
N LEU A 210 1.18 5.10 -17.61
CA LEU A 210 2.17 5.00 -16.53
C LEU A 210 3.58 5.18 -17.09
N CYS A 211 4.29 6.20 -16.60
CA CYS A 211 5.71 6.36 -16.83
C CYS A 211 6.50 5.68 -15.71
N PHE A 212 7.35 4.73 -16.08
CA PHE A 212 8.38 4.15 -15.23
C PHE A 212 9.64 5.03 -15.33
N PHE A 213 9.86 5.91 -14.35
CA PHE A 213 10.98 6.85 -14.35
C PHE A 213 12.10 6.32 -13.45
N ILE A 214 13.20 5.92 -14.08
CA ILE A 214 14.37 5.31 -13.43
C ILE A 214 15.39 6.41 -13.16
N GLU A 215 15.63 6.76 -11.90
CA GLU A 215 16.76 7.61 -11.48
C GLU A 215 17.99 6.73 -11.28
N ASN A 216 18.76 6.57 -12.35
CA ASN A 216 19.99 5.78 -12.31
C ASN A 216 21.13 6.63 -11.71
N ASN A 217 21.32 6.51 -10.39
CA ASN A 217 22.41 7.20 -9.68
C ASN A 217 23.64 6.30 -9.49
N LEU A 218 23.69 5.17 -10.20
CA LEU A 218 24.74 4.17 -10.25
C LEU A 218 24.91 3.31 -9.00
N TYR A 219 24.28 3.65 -7.86
CA TYR A 219 24.57 2.98 -6.60
C TYR A 219 23.30 2.69 -5.79
N ALA A 220 23.00 1.42 -5.55
CA ALA A 220 22.06 0.97 -4.53
C ALA A 220 22.82 0.83 -3.19
N VAL A 221 22.79 1.89 -2.37
CA VAL A 221 23.66 2.12 -1.21
C VAL A 221 25.13 2.18 -1.63
N SER A 222 25.84 1.07 -1.61
CA SER A 222 27.25 0.93 -2.00
C SER A 222 27.45 -0.02 -3.19
N THR A 223 26.43 -0.75 -3.60
CA THR A 223 26.49 -1.70 -4.73
C THR A 223 26.35 -0.94 -6.04
N HIS A 224 27.39 -0.96 -6.87
CA HIS A 224 27.39 -0.32 -8.18
C HIS A 224 26.48 -1.07 -9.15
N VAL A 225 25.91 -0.36 -10.12
CA VAL A 225 24.98 -0.93 -11.09
C VAL A 225 25.59 -2.08 -11.91
N ASP A 226 26.89 -2.00 -12.23
CA ASP A 226 27.65 -3.04 -12.95
C ASP A 226 27.80 -4.35 -12.16
N GLU A 227 27.75 -4.28 -10.83
CA GLU A 227 27.81 -5.46 -9.97
C GLU A 227 26.47 -6.19 -9.88
N ALA A 228 25.36 -5.44 -10.03
CA ALA A 228 24.01 -5.91 -9.76
C ALA A 228 23.19 -6.17 -11.03
N THR A 229 23.63 -5.70 -12.21
CA THR A 229 22.78 -5.64 -13.40
C THR A 229 23.56 -6.01 -14.66
N GLY A 230 23.07 -7.02 -15.40
CA GLY A 230 23.73 -7.50 -16.63
C GLY A 230 23.64 -6.51 -17.81
N GLU A 231 22.52 -5.81 -18.00
CA GLU A 231 22.38 -4.69 -18.92
C GLU A 231 22.23 -3.39 -18.12
N THR A 232 23.28 -2.59 -18.12
CA THR A 232 23.37 -1.41 -17.26
C THR A 232 22.64 -0.18 -17.80
N ARG A 233 22.21 -0.20 -19.07
CA ARG A 233 21.25 0.74 -19.64
C ARG A 233 19.85 0.30 -19.24
N LEU A 234 19.41 0.73 -18.08
CA LEU A 234 18.25 0.20 -17.37
C LEU A 234 16.93 0.37 -18.13
N SER A 235 16.82 1.40 -18.98
CA SER A 235 15.67 1.62 -19.87
C SER A 235 15.42 0.44 -20.83
N GLY A 236 16.44 -0.35 -21.11
CA GLY A 236 16.33 -1.60 -21.88
C GLY A 236 15.35 -2.63 -21.30
N ARG A 237 14.99 -2.53 -20.01
CA ARG A 237 13.96 -3.38 -19.39
C ARG A 237 12.60 -3.23 -20.07
N GLY A 238 12.25 -2.03 -20.55
CA GLY A 238 10.99 -1.77 -21.25
C GLY A 238 10.80 -2.60 -22.52
N LEU A 239 11.89 -2.91 -23.21
CA LEU A 239 11.84 -3.66 -24.46
C LEU A 239 11.25 -5.06 -24.30
N GLY A 240 11.56 -5.73 -23.18
CA GLY A 240 11.03 -7.06 -22.88
C GLY A 240 9.51 -7.09 -22.68
N PHE A 241 8.91 -5.93 -22.41
CA PHE A 241 7.47 -5.74 -22.18
C PHE A 241 6.80 -4.92 -23.29
N ALA A 242 7.48 -4.71 -24.44
CA ALA A 242 6.98 -3.90 -25.56
C ALA A 242 6.62 -2.45 -25.12
N ILE A 243 7.44 -1.83 -24.27
CA ILE A 243 7.30 -0.45 -23.79
C ILE A 243 8.36 0.43 -24.47
N PRO A 244 8.01 1.57 -25.09
CA PRO A 244 8.98 2.49 -25.63
C PRO A 244 9.83 3.09 -24.49
N SER A 245 11.12 3.29 -24.75
CA SER A 245 12.08 3.60 -23.71
C SER A 245 13.06 4.69 -24.15
N TRP A 246 13.32 5.63 -23.25
CA TRP A 246 14.28 6.71 -23.43
C TRP A 246 15.38 6.64 -22.37
N ARG A 247 16.61 6.94 -22.77
CA ARG A 247 17.74 7.18 -21.88
C ARG A 247 18.21 8.60 -22.06
N VAL A 248 18.37 9.32 -20.95
CA VAL A 248 18.75 10.75 -20.95
C VAL A 248 19.80 11.06 -19.92
N ASP A 249 20.57 12.14 -20.15
CA ASP A 249 21.40 12.75 -19.12
C ASP A 249 20.51 13.48 -18.11
N GLY A 250 20.34 12.92 -16.92
CA GLY A 250 19.52 13.51 -15.86
C GLY A 250 20.15 14.77 -15.23
N MET A 251 21.42 15.08 -15.55
CA MET A 251 22.09 16.33 -15.19
C MET A 251 21.74 17.47 -16.17
N ASP A 252 21.02 17.17 -17.26
CA ASP A 252 20.47 18.12 -18.21
C ASP A 252 18.95 18.16 -18.11
N PRO A 253 18.33 19.07 -17.32
CA PRO A 253 16.89 19.10 -17.10
C PRO A 253 16.08 19.32 -18.38
N LEU A 254 16.65 19.99 -19.41
CA LEU A 254 15.96 20.16 -20.68
C LEU A 254 15.90 18.85 -21.47
N ALA A 255 16.96 18.03 -21.46
CA ALA A 255 16.93 16.70 -22.08
C ALA A 255 15.86 15.80 -21.44
N VAL A 256 15.78 15.83 -20.10
CA VAL A 256 14.75 15.11 -19.36
C VAL A 256 13.34 15.60 -19.73
N HIS A 257 13.15 16.91 -19.83
CA HIS A 257 11.87 17.51 -20.23
C HIS A 257 11.43 17.07 -21.63
N LEU A 258 12.34 17.09 -22.60
CA LEU A 258 12.04 16.68 -23.97
C LEU A 258 11.66 15.21 -24.06
N ALA A 259 12.39 14.33 -23.38
CA ALA A 259 12.05 12.90 -23.32
C ALA A 259 10.69 12.67 -22.61
N MET A 260 10.42 13.40 -21.54
CA MET A 260 9.15 13.32 -20.83
C MET A 260 7.99 13.79 -21.73
N LYS A 261 8.18 14.85 -22.50
CA LYS A 261 7.17 15.35 -23.45
C LYS A 261 6.82 14.32 -24.53
N GLU A 262 7.81 13.63 -25.12
CA GLU A 262 7.57 12.55 -26.07
C GLU A 262 6.82 11.36 -25.40
N ALA A 263 7.22 10.98 -24.19
CA ALA A 263 6.57 9.92 -23.42
C ALA A 263 5.12 10.30 -23.03
N GLU A 264 4.88 11.57 -22.63
CA GLU A 264 3.53 12.07 -22.34
C GLU A 264 2.61 11.99 -23.56
N GLU A 265 3.07 12.45 -24.71
CA GLU A 265 2.29 12.40 -25.95
C GLU A 265 1.88 10.95 -26.28
N PHE A 266 2.81 10.01 -26.14
CA PHE A 266 2.55 8.60 -26.35
C PHE A 266 1.52 8.05 -25.36
N MET A 267 1.65 8.36 -24.06
CA MET A 267 0.74 7.88 -23.00
C MET A 267 -0.65 8.51 -23.13
N ARG A 268 -0.75 9.83 -23.33
CA ARG A 268 -2.02 10.56 -23.43
C ARG A 268 -2.84 10.15 -24.63
N THR A 269 -2.19 9.74 -25.71
CA THR A 269 -2.87 9.20 -26.91
C THR A 269 -3.27 7.73 -26.80
N GLY A 270 -3.13 7.11 -25.61
CA GLY A 270 -3.52 5.73 -25.35
C GLY A 270 -2.51 4.68 -25.83
N GLY A 271 -1.26 5.08 -26.09
CA GLY A 271 -0.18 4.19 -26.50
C GLY A 271 0.21 3.15 -25.45
N GLY A 272 -0.07 3.43 -24.19
CA GLY A 272 0.30 2.59 -23.04
C GLY A 272 1.44 3.19 -22.22
N PRO A 273 2.16 2.40 -21.41
CA PRO A 273 3.22 2.89 -20.54
C PRO A 273 4.48 3.32 -21.30
N ALA A 274 5.34 4.08 -20.62
CA ALA A 274 6.65 4.53 -21.09
C ALA A 274 7.73 4.23 -20.06
N VAL A 275 8.99 4.07 -20.47
CA VAL A 275 10.16 4.01 -19.58
C VAL A 275 11.10 5.16 -19.91
N ILE A 276 11.50 5.91 -18.86
CA ILE A 276 12.57 6.91 -18.96
C ILE A 276 13.65 6.54 -17.95
N GLU A 277 14.89 6.44 -18.41
CA GLU A 277 16.07 6.34 -17.56
C GLU A 277 16.82 7.67 -17.60
N ALA A 278 16.93 8.33 -16.45
CA ALA A 278 17.73 9.52 -16.26
C ALA A 278 19.00 9.16 -15.48
N GLU A 279 20.16 9.38 -16.09
CA GLU A 279 21.44 9.24 -15.40
C GLU A 279 21.67 10.46 -14.50
N VAL A 280 21.66 10.24 -13.21
CA VAL A 280 21.86 11.26 -12.16
C VAL A 280 22.94 10.83 -11.20
N TYR A 281 23.30 11.68 -10.24
CA TYR A 281 24.28 11.32 -9.24
C TYR A 281 23.97 11.93 -7.89
N ARG A 282 23.95 11.12 -6.82
CA ARG A 282 23.80 11.65 -5.46
C ARG A 282 25.14 12.09 -4.88
N TYR A 283 25.26 13.35 -4.50
CA TYR A 283 26.53 13.91 -3.96
C TYR A 283 26.82 13.45 -2.53
N PHE A 284 25.82 13.02 -1.80
CA PHE A 284 25.97 12.54 -0.43
C PHE A 284 25.85 11.00 -0.35
N HIS A 285 26.23 10.45 0.79
CA HIS A 285 26.03 9.05 1.09
C HIS A 285 24.54 8.69 1.11
N GLN A 286 24.21 7.41 1.30
CA GLN A 286 22.82 6.88 1.32
C GLN A 286 21.90 7.68 2.24
N SER A 287 22.39 8.09 3.42
CA SER A 287 21.64 8.92 4.37
C SER A 287 22.59 9.83 5.16
N GLY A 288 22.05 10.96 5.64
CA GLY A 288 22.78 11.96 6.40
C GLY A 288 23.72 12.82 5.55
N ALA A 289 24.50 13.66 6.21
CA ALA A 289 25.35 14.71 5.61
C ALA A 289 26.79 14.25 5.26
N PHE A 290 27.01 12.95 5.13
CA PHE A 290 28.34 12.43 4.75
C PHE A 290 28.57 12.56 3.24
N PRO A 291 29.77 13.02 2.80
CA PRO A 291 30.12 12.98 1.37
C PRO A 291 29.95 11.57 0.78
N GLY A 292 29.65 11.49 -0.50
CA GLY A 292 29.48 10.21 -1.18
C GLY A 292 30.69 9.29 -1.09
N SER A 293 31.92 9.87 -1.12
CA SER A 293 33.20 9.17 -0.98
C SER A 293 33.57 8.79 0.46
N ALA A 294 32.78 9.15 1.47
CA ALA A 294 33.17 9.00 2.88
C ALA A 294 33.51 7.57 3.31
N PHE A 295 32.92 6.57 2.65
CA PHE A 295 33.06 5.14 2.99
C PHE A 295 33.84 4.32 1.96
N GLY A 296 34.54 5.00 1.02
CA GLY A 296 35.48 4.38 0.10
C GLY A 296 34.93 3.55 -1.05
N TYR A 297 33.61 3.45 -1.20
CA TYR A 297 33.00 2.77 -2.35
C TYR A 297 32.88 3.69 -3.59
N ARG A 298 33.07 4.99 -3.44
CA ARG A 298 33.18 6.01 -4.50
C ARG A 298 34.45 6.83 -4.29
N THR A 299 34.99 7.39 -5.36
CA THR A 299 36.17 8.24 -5.28
C THR A 299 35.78 9.72 -5.23
N LYS A 300 36.73 10.56 -4.76
CA LYS A 300 36.56 12.03 -4.79
C LYS A 300 36.60 12.56 -6.22
N GLU A 301 37.39 11.91 -7.06
CA GLU A 301 37.56 12.26 -8.48
C GLU A 301 36.24 12.02 -9.24
N GLU A 302 35.54 10.89 -8.97
CA GLU A 302 34.22 10.60 -9.51
C GLU A 302 33.22 11.68 -9.07
N GLU A 303 33.16 12.00 -7.78
CA GLU A 303 32.28 13.07 -7.28
C GLU A 303 32.55 14.41 -7.93
N ALA A 304 33.83 14.79 -8.13
CA ALA A 304 34.22 16.05 -8.75
C ALA A 304 33.72 16.12 -10.20
N GLN A 305 33.92 15.06 -10.99
CA GLN A 305 33.44 14.96 -12.38
C GLN A 305 31.94 15.16 -12.50
N TRP A 306 31.13 14.55 -11.58
CA TRP A 306 29.71 14.73 -11.59
C TRP A 306 29.28 16.14 -11.17
N ARG A 307 30.00 16.78 -10.23
CA ARG A 307 29.74 18.18 -9.82
C ARG A 307 29.99 19.19 -10.93
N GLU A 308 30.92 18.92 -11.87
CA GLU A 308 31.13 19.77 -13.05
C GLU A 308 29.89 19.81 -13.97
N ARG A 309 29.02 18.77 -13.89
CA ARG A 309 27.79 18.63 -14.65
C ARG A 309 26.55 19.00 -13.83
N ASP A 310 26.68 19.70 -12.71
CA ASP A 310 25.56 20.03 -11.80
C ASP A 310 24.41 20.71 -12.57
N PRO A 311 23.15 20.22 -12.40
CA PRO A 311 21.99 20.72 -13.14
C PRO A 311 21.71 22.20 -12.91
N LEU A 312 22.08 22.76 -11.73
CA LEU A 312 21.94 24.18 -11.44
C LEU A 312 22.91 25.00 -12.33
N LEU A 313 24.16 24.54 -12.42
CA LEU A 313 25.17 25.17 -13.27
C LEU A 313 24.78 25.06 -14.75
N ARG A 314 24.28 23.92 -15.17
CA ARG A 314 23.86 23.66 -16.55
C ARG A 314 22.79 24.66 -17.00
N VAL A 315 21.69 24.79 -16.27
CA VAL A 315 20.58 25.68 -16.63
C VAL A 315 21.02 27.15 -16.52
N ALA A 316 21.74 27.54 -15.47
CA ALA A 316 22.20 28.91 -15.29
C ALA A 316 23.12 29.37 -16.44
N ASN A 317 24.10 28.52 -16.80
CA ASN A 317 25.06 28.86 -17.88
C ASN A 317 24.38 29.01 -19.24
N GLU A 318 23.42 28.13 -19.58
CA GLU A 318 22.67 28.23 -20.83
C GLU A 318 21.77 29.47 -20.85
N MET A 319 21.07 29.79 -19.75
CA MET A 319 20.26 31.00 -19.65
C MET A 319 21.12 32.29 -19.76
N ILE A 320 22.31 32.31 -19.18
CA ILE A 320 23.26 33.42 -19.31
C ILE A 320 23.70 33.54 -20.78
N ALA A 321 24.11 32.44 -21.41
CA ALA A 321 24.52 32.42 -22.80
C ALA A 321 23.44 32.90 -23.77
N LEU A 322 22.16 32.65 -23.43
CA LEU A 322 21.00 33.14 -24.17
C LEU A 322 20.60 34.59 -23.83
N GLY A 323 21.26 35.22 -22.85
CA GLY A 323 20.93 36.58 -22.42
C GLY A 323 19.61 36.69 -21.64
N LEU A 324 19.07 35.58 -21.11
CA LEU A 324 17.84 35.55 -20.35
C LEU A 324 17.98 35.97 -18.90
N ILE A 325 19.19 35.83 -18.36
CA ILE A 325 19.61 36.22 -16.99
C ILE A 325 21.10 36.56 -17.00
N ASP A 326 21.56 37.28 -16.02
CA ASP A 326 23.01 37.46 -15.74
C ASP A 326 23.42 36.74 -14.44
N GLN A 327 24.70 36.72 -14.13
CA GLN A 327 25.21 36.08 -12.92
C GLN A 327 24.57 36.68 -11.65
N ALA A 328 24.38 38.00 -11.60
CA ALA A 328 23.75 38.65 -10.45
C ALA A 328 22.30 38.20 -10.27
N GLY A 329 21.59 37.98 -11.36
CA GLY A 329 20.22 37.40 -11.33
C GLY A 329 20.22 35.96 -10.79
N VAL A 330 21.16 35.12 -11.21
CA VAL A 330 21.28 33.73 -10.68
C VAL A 330 21.61 33.77 -9.19
N ASP A 331 22.54 34.64 -8.75
CA ASP A 331 22.87 34.79 -7.33
C ASP A 331 21.65 35.25 -6.51
N ALA A 332 20.83 36.18 -7.03
CA ALA A 332 19.63 36.65 -6.39
C ALA A 332 18.58 35.53 -6.25
N VAL A 333 18.41 34.66 -7.25
CA VAL A 333 17.51 33.47 -7.17
C VAL A 333 17.95 32.54 -6.05
N ARG A 334 19.26 32.24 -5.98
CA ARG A 334 19.83 31.41 -4.92
C ARG A 334 19.63 32.04 -3.52
N GLU A 335 19.87 33.34 -3.37
CA GLU A 335 19.69 34.05 -2.10
C GLU A 335 18.23 33.98 -1.63
N GLN A 336 17.26 34.18 -2.52
CA GLN A 336 15.84 34.05 -2.19
C GLN A 336 15.50 32.63 -1.71
N ALA A 337 15.99 31.59 -2.39
CA ALA A 337 15.73 30.20 -2.03
C ALA A 337 16.34 29.86 -0.64
N VAL A 338 17.56 30.32 -0.36
CA VAL A 338 18.21 30.14 0.94
C VAL A 338 17.46 30.88 2.05
N ALA A 339 17.06 32.15 1.79
CA ALA A 339 16.30 32.94 2.76
C ALA A 339 14.97 32.30 3.12
N ALA A 340 14.23 31.75 2.16
CA ALA A 340 12.98 31.07 2.38
C ALA A 340 13.13 29.84 3.28
N ASN A 341 14.17 29.04 3.06
CA ASN A 341 14.42 27.86 3.89
C ASN A 341 14.87 28.25 5.31
N LYS A 342 15.64 29.33 5.47
CA LYS A 342 15.96 29.88 6.80
C LYS A 342 14.69 30.33 7.55
N LEU A 343 13.76 30.97 6.87
CA LEU A 343 12.45 31.34 7.46
C LEU A 343 11.64 30.09 7.87
N ALA A 344 11.63 29.06 7.04
CA ALA A 344 10.97 27.79 7.37
C ALA A 344 11.59 27.14 8.62
N ILE A 345 12.91 27.10 8.72
CA ILE A 345 13.63 26.62 9.92
C ILE A 345 13.26 27.45 11.15
N ALA A 346 13.31 28.78 11.04
CA ALA A 346 13.02 29.69 12.15
C ALA A 346 11.56 29.57 12.66
N ALA A 347 10.62 29.23 11.78
CA ALA A 347 9.25 28.97 12.17
C ALA A 347 9.09 27.67 13.00
N LEU A 348 9.96 26.70 12.81
CA LEU A 348 9.90 25.37 13.43
C LEU A 348 10.82 25.20 14.65
N THR A 349 11.81 26.09 14.80
CA THR A 349 12.84 25.97 15.82
C THR A 349 12.94 27.24 16.65
N GLU A 350 13.56 27.12 17.83
CA GLU A 350 13.89 28.23 18.72
C GLU A 350 15.27 28.00 19.38
N PRO A 351 15.92 29.02 19.95
CA PRO A 351 17.14 28.81 20.75
C PRO A 351 16.89 27.81 21.88
N ASN A 352 17.81 26.88 22.09
CA ASN A 352 17.71 25.95 23.19
C ASN A 352 18.03 26.68 24.52
N PRO A 353 17.10 26.72 25.51
CA PRO A 353 17.31 27.45 26.76
C PRO A 353 18.43 26.87 27.63
N GLU A 354 18.73 25.57 27.48
CA GLU A 354 19.80 24.90 28.24
C GLU A 354 21.15 25.00 27.54
N ILE A 355 21.16 25.09 26.21
CA ILE A 355 22.38 25.17 25.39
C ILE A 355 22.18 26.29 24.36
N PRO A 356 22.38 27.57 24.73
CA PRO A 356 22.07 28.73 23.88
C PRO A 356 22.72 28.73 22.49
N ALA A 357 23.84 28.00 22.32
CA ALA A 357 24.52 27.83 21.03
C ALA A 357 23.81 26.84 20.08
N LYS A 358 22.77 26.11 20.55
CA LYS A 358 22.00 25.16 19.77
C LYS A 358 20.56 25.60 19.61
N ARG A 359 19.90 25.07 18.59
CA ARG A 359 18.45 25.16 18.40
C ARG A 359 17.75 23.95 19.03
N ARG A 360 16.47 24.09 19.31
CA ARG A 360 15.54 22.98 19.58
C ARG A 360 14.26 23.17 18.78
N ILE A 361 13.51 22.11 18.60
CA ILE A 361 12.14 22.20 18.06
C ILE A 361 11.27 22.96 19.05
N ARG A 362 10.37 23.82 18.55
CA ARG A 362 9.36 24.49 19.36
C ARG A 362 8.44 23.45 19.99
N PRO A 363 8.30 23.40 21.34
CA PRO A 363 7.57 22.31 22.03
C PRO A 363 6.12 22.14 21.60
N GLU A 364 5.44 23.23 21.26
CA GLU A 364 4.03 23.25 20.85
C GLU A 364 3.77 22.62 19.47
N LEU A 365 4.82 22.33 18.72
CA LEU A 365 4.70 21.74 17.37
C LEU A 365 4.73 20.22 17.36
N TRP A 366 5.06 19.58 18.48
CA TRP A 366 5.08 18.13 18.58
C TRP A 366 3.65 17.55 18.47
N PRO A 367 3.48 16.37 17.84
CA PRO A 367 2.20 15.69 17.87
C PRO A 367 1.82 15.23 19.27
N ASP A 368 0.50 15.11 19.54
CA ASP A 368 -0.01 14.52 20.78
C ASP A 368 0.42 13.05 20.88
N VAL A 369 1.02 12.67 22.00
CA VAL A 369 1.47 11.28 22.26
C VAL A 369 0.31 10.27 22.32
N ASN A 370 -0.91 10.75 22.58
CA ASN A 370 -2.11 9.90 22.56
C ASN A 370 -2.53 9.46 21.15
N PHE A 371 -1.87 9.96 20.12
CA PHE A 371 -2.15 9.56 18.73
C PHE A 371 -1.81 8.09 18.40
N VAL A 372 -1.17 7.37 19.30
CA VAL A 372 -0.55 6.05 19.05
C VAL A 372 -1.49 5.04 18.35
N ASN A 373 -2.78 5.12 18.62
CA ASN A 373 -3.80 4.32 17.93
C ASN A 373 -4.62 5.13 16.90
N ALA A 374 -4.44 6.44 16.82
CA ALA A 374 -5.21 7.29 15.92
C ALA A 374 -4.73 7.15 14.48
N GLY A 375 -5.65 6.93 13.55
CA GLY A 375 -5.38 6.81 12.12
C GLY A 375 -4.74 5.49 11.69
N VAL A 376 -4.61 4.50 12.59
CA VAL A 376 -4.28 3.12 12.20
C VAL A 376 -5.46 2.50 11.45
N ARG A 377 -6.66 2.77 11.97
CA ARG A 377 -7.95 2.47 11.32
C ARG A 377 -8.88 3.67 11.49
N GLY A 378 -9.94 3.75 10.67
CA GLY A 378 -11.06 4.67 10.88
C GLY A 378 -11.91 4.28 12.10
N ASP A 379 -12.85 5.14 12.43
CA ASP A 379 -13.84 4.91 13.49
C ASP A 379 -15.08 4.15 13.04
N ALA A 380 -15.11 3.71 11.78
CA ALA A 380 -16.23 3.07 11.12
C ALA A 380 -17.51 3.93 11.05
N SER A 381 -17.38 5.28 11.15
CA SER A 381 -18.52 6.21 11.06
C SER A 381 -19.25 6.14 9.71
N GLU A 382 -18.59 5.66 8.65
CA GLU A 382 -19.18 5.39 7.34
C GLU A 382 -20.28 4.31 7.37
N LEU A 383 -20.32 3.48 8.40
CA LEU A 383 -21.42 2.52 8.63
C LEU A 383 -22.62 3.14 9.36
N SER A 384 -22.52 4.40 9.79
CA SER A 384 -23.60 5.09 10.50
C SER A 384 -24.83 5.24 9.60
N GLY A 385 -25.99 4.88 10.14
CA GLY A 385 -27.26 4.90 9.41
C GLY A 385 -27.47 3.72 8.44
N ALA A 386 -26.48 2.81 8.32
CA ALA A 386 -26.69 1.58 7.59
C ALA A 386 -27.76 0.71 8.27
N ARG A 387 -28.59 0.08 7.46
CA ARG A 387 -29.56 -0.87 7.99
C ARG A 387 -28.85 -2.13 8.47
N THR A 388 -28.91 -2.40 9.75
CA THR A 388 -28.34 -3.60 10.36
C THR A 388 -29.42 -4.68 10.53
N LEU A 389 -29.03 -5.93 10.33
CA LEU A 389 -29.87 -7.11 10.52
C LEU A 389 -29.04 -8.21 11.18
N GLU A 390 -29.60 -8.79 12.24
CA GLU A 390 -29.12 -10.08 12.73
C GLU A 390 -29.96 -11.18 12.05
N PRO A 391 -29.36 -12.04 11.18
CA PRO A 391 -30.12 -13.02 10.39
C PRO A 391 -30.99 -13.95 11.22
N SER A 392 -30.57 -14.32 12.42
CA SER A 392 -31.32 -15.14 13.35
C SER A 392 -32.61 -14.46 13.88
N ALA A 393 -32.69 -13.13 13.79
CA ALA A 393 -33.86 -12.35 14.20
C ALA A 393 -34.73 -11.90 13.00
N PHE A 394 -34.41 -12.31 11.78
CA PHE A 394 -35.14 -11.93 10.59
C PHE A 394 -36.49 -12.65 10.53
N MET A 395 -37.60 -11.90 10.41
CA MET A 395 -38.96 -12.39 10.42
C MET A 395 -39.64 -12.30 9.04
N GLY A 396 -38.91 -11.90 8.00
CA GLY A 396 -39.41 -11.81 6.62
C GLY A 396 -39.34 -13.14 5.87
N ALA A 397 -39.73 -13.12 4.59
CA ALA A 397 -39.60 -14.28 3.71
C ALA A 397 -38.12 -14.59 3.44
N THR A 398 -37.77 -15.87 3.52
CA THR A 398 -36.40 -16.35 3.25
C THR A 398 -36.39 -17.30 2.07
N THR A 399 -35.24 -17.44 1.44
CA THR A 399 -34.93 -18.45 0.44
C THR A 399 -33.66 -19.18 0.79
N THR A 400 -33.57 -20.46 0.44
CA THR A 400 -32.38 -21.26 0.69
C THR A 400 -31.35 -21.02 -0.40
N SER A 401 -30.13 -20.66 -0.01
CA SER A 401 -28.99 -20.40 -0.92
C SER A 401 -27.78 -21.22 -0.52
N LYS A 402 -26.94 -21.58 -1.52
CA LYS A 402 -25.59 -22.05 -1.24
C LYS A 402 -24.71 -20.88 -0.81
N PHE A 403 -23.74 -21.15 0.03
CA PHE A 403 -22.78 -20.13 0.47
C PHE A 403 -22.08 -19.44 -0.72
N VAL A 404 -21.57 -20.21 -1.69
CA VAL A 404 -20.91 -19.65 -2.87
C VAL A 404 -21.85 -18.83 -3.76
N ASP A 405 -23.12 -19.20 -3.86
CA ASP A 405 -24.11 -18.43 -4.62
C ASP A 405 -24.47 -17.11 -3.90
N ALA A 406 -24.46 -17.09 -2.56
CA ALA A 406 -24.61 -15.86 -1.78
C ALA A 406 -23.44 -14.87 -1.99
N ILE A 407 -22.20 -15.38 -2.19
CA ILE A 407 -21.06 -14.54 -2.59
C ILE A 407 -21.35 -13.83 -3.91
N ALA A 408 -21.74 -14.57 -4.94
CA ALA A 408 -22.06 -13.99 -6.25
C ALA A 408 -23.23 -13.01 -6.17
N ALA A 409 -24.27 -13.33 -5.38
CA ALA A 409 -25.46 -12.51 -5.24
C ALA A 409 -25.20 -11.15 -4.57
N VAL A 410 -24.42 -11.11 -3.50
CA VAL A 410 -24.10 -9.84 -2.84
C VAL A 410 -23.23 -8.95 -3.74
N PHE A 411 -22.27 -9.52 -4.48
CA PHE A 411 -21.48 -8.74 -5.44
C PHE A 411 -22.35 -8.23 -6.59
N ASP A 412 -23.25 -9.05 -7.15
CA ASP A 412 -24.16 -8.60 -8.20
C ASP A 412 -25.00 -7.42 -7.71
N ARG A 413 -25.59 -7.54 -6.53
CA ARG A 413 -26.40 -6.48 -5.93
C ARG A 413 -25.59 -5.21 -5.64
N ARG A 414 -24.38 -5.34 -5.07
CA ARG A 414 -23.56 -4.18 -4.73
C ARG A 414 -22.98 -3.48 -5.96
N MET A 415 -22.59 -4.24 -6.97
CA MET A 415 -22.10 -3.67 -8.24
C MET A 415 -23.21 -2.99 -9.05
N GLU A 416 -24.46 -3.42 -8.88
CA GLU A 416 -25.61 -2.71 -9.46
C GLU A 416 -25.82 -1.34 -8.80
N LEU A 417 -25.65 -1.24 -7.47
CA LEU A 417 -25.86 -0.03 -6.69
C LEU A 417 -24.66 0.94 -6.73
N ASP A 418 -23.45 0.42 -6.83
CA ASP A 418 -22.22 1.20 -6.75
C ASP A 418 -21.28 0.86 -7.92
N ASN A 419 -21.14 1.80 -8.85
CA ASN A 419 -20.28 1.65 -10.02
C ASN A 419 -18.78 1.78 -9.71
N ARG A 420 -18.41 2.16 -8.49
CA ARG A 420 -17.02 2.25 -8.03
C ARG A 420 -16.42 0.87 -7.68
N ILE A 421 -17.27 -0.15 -7.46
CA ILE A 421 -16.81 -1.49 -7.10
C ILE A 421 -16.19 -2.17 -8.33
N ILE A 422 -14.93 -2.55 -8.20
CA ILE A 422 -14.14 -3.25 -9.22
C ILE A 422 -13.60 -4.53 -8.57
N ILE A 423 -13.81 -5.68 -9.20
CA ILE A 423 -13.27 -6.96 -8.73
C ILE A 423 -12.11 -7.35 -9.63
N LEU A 424 -10.96 -7.68 -9.05
CA LEU A 424 -9.77 -8.09 -9.79
C LEU A 424 -9.09 -9.29 -9.13
N GLY A 425 -8.51 -10.12 -9.96
CA GLY A 425 -7.83 -11.35 -9.54
C GLY A 425 -7.63 -12.31 -10.70
N GLU A 426 -6.96 -13.41 -10.45
CA GLU A 426 -6.64 -14.44 -11.44
C GLU A 426 -7.88 -15.23 -11.83
N ASP A 427 -8.10 -15.39 -13.13
CA ASP A 427 -9.18 -16.20 -13.75
C ASP A 427 -10.63 -15.84 -13.35
N ILE A 428 -10.86 -14.83 -12.54
CA ILE A 428 -12.20 -14.44 -12.04
C ILE A 428 -13.19 -14.06 -13.15
N HIS A 429 -12.69 -13.63 -14.32
CA HIS A 429 -13.49 -13.24 -15.48
C HIS A 429 -13.86 -14.43 -16.37
N ARG A 430 -13.27 -15.60 -16.13
CA ARG A 430 -13.46 -16.86 -16.86
C ARG A 430 -13.83 -18.00 -15.91
N LEU A 431 -13.71 -19.24 -16.34
CA LEU A 431 -14.00 -20.44 -15.54
C LEU A 431 -15.36 -20.39 -14.82
N ASN A 432 -16.34 -19.71 -15.43
CA ASN A 432 -17.69 -19.56 -14.85
C ASN A 432 -17.69 -18.90 -13.45
N GLY A 433 -16.78 -17.94 -13.23
CA GLY A 433 -16.69 -17.18 -11.97
C GLY A 433 -15.53 -17.60 -11.08
N GLY A 434 -14.35 -17.79 -11.67
CA GLY A 434 -13.13 -18.22 -10.98
C GLY A 434 -13.12 -19.72 -10.67
N THR A 435 -12.13 -20.18 -9.92
CA THR A 435 -11.88 -21.59 -9.66
C THR A 435 -13.01 -22.30 -8.90
N ASN A 436 -13.83 -21.57 -8.13
CA ASN A 436 -14.91 -22.12 -7.30
C ASN A 436 -16.27 -21.45 -7.53
N GLY A 437 -16.40 -20.60 -8.54
CA GLY A 437 -17.69 -20.02 -8.92
C GLY A 437 -18.16 -18.81 -8.10
N ALA A 438 -17.30 -18.20 -7.29
CA ALA A 438 -17.68 -17.09 -6.40
C ALA A 438 -18.05 -15.79 -7.14
N THR A 439 -17.60 -15.60 -8.39
CA THR A 439 -17.95 -14.47 -9.26
C THR A 439 -18.81 -14.89 -10.46
N LYS A 440 -19.53 -16.01 -10.35
CA LYS A 440 -20.34 -16.58 -11.41
C LYS A 440 -21.33 -15.58 -11.99
N GLY A 441 -21.30 -15.45 -13.33
CA GLY A 441 -22.21 -14.58 -14.10
C GLY A 441 -21.81 -13.10 -14.12
N LEU A 442 -20.97 -12.61 -13.20
CA LEU A 442 -20.65 -11.19 -13.06
C LEU A 442 -19.86 -10.63 -14.24
N SER A 443 -18.94 -11.40 -14.83
CA SER A 443 -18.15 -10.93 -15.98
C SER A 443 -18.99 -10.65 -17.23
N LYS A 444 -20.15 -11.32 -17.39
CA LYS A 444 -21.09 -11.03 -18.49
C LYS A 444 -21.86 -9.73 -18.23
N LYS A 445 -22.25 -9.49 -16.98
CA LYS A 445 -23.05 -8.31 -16.58
C LYS A 445 -22.17 -7.06 -16.46
N TYR A 446 -20.93 -7.21 -15.98
CA TYR A 446 -19.98 -6.13 -15.67
C TYR A 446 -18.59 -6.37 -16.29
N PRO A 447 -18.48 -6.49 -17.63
CA PRO A 447 -17.22 -6.90 -18.29
C PRO A 447 -16.03 -5.97 -17.98
N ASP A 448 -16.30 -4.67 -17.78
CA ASP A 448 -15.27 -3.67 -17.50
C ASP A 448 -14.95 -3.52 -16.00
N ARG A 449 -15.58 -4.30 -15.14
CA ARG A 449 -15.42 -4.23 -13.69
C ARG A 449 -15.05 -5.56 -13.05
N ILE A 450 -14.97 -6.63 -13.83
CA ILE A 450 -14.46 -7.94 -13.43
C ILE A 450 -13.15 -8.15 -14.22
N LEU A 451 -12.03 -7.87 -13.58
CA LEU A 451 -10.73 -7.78 -14.24
C LEU A 451 -9.90 -9.03 -13.95
N GLY A 452 -9.74 -9.88 -14.96
CA GLY A 452 -8.80 -11.00 -14.89
C GLY A 452 -7.38 -10.51 -15.06
N THR A 453 -6.54 -10.78 -14.07
CA THR A 453 -5.14 -10.37 -14.04
C THR A 453 -4.21 -11.44 -14.63
N PRO A 454 -3.00 -11.07 -15.06
CA PRO A 454 -1.92 -12.06 -15.19
C PRO A 454 -1.58 -12.64 -13.81
N ILE A 455 -0.87 -13.77 -13.78
CA ILE A 455 -0.27 -14.31 -12.55
C ILE A 455 0.87 -13.37 -12.16
N SER A 456 0.61 -12.47 -11.23
CA SER A 456 1.50 -11.39 -10.82
C SER A 456 0.95 -10.74 -9.52
N GLU A 457 1.01 -11.47 -8.43
CA GLU A 457 0.31 -11.09 -7.18
C GLU A 457 0.79 -9.75 -6.62
N ASN A 458 2.09 -9.44 -6.69
CA ASN A 458 2.59 -8.12 -6.30
C ASN A 458 1.95 -7.00 -7.13
N ALA A 459 1.91 -7.18 -8.46
CA ALA A 459 1.41 -6.15 -9.35
C ALA A 459 -0.08 -5.90 -9.16
N PHE A 460 -0.92 -6.94 -9.15
CA PHE A 460 -2.37 -6.72 -9.12
C PHE A 460 -2.89 -6.34 -7.72
N VAL A 461 -2.26 -6.83 -6.64
CA VAL A 461 -2.61 -6.40 -5.27
C VAL A 461 -2.24 -4.95 -5.07
N GLY A 462 -1.03 -4.56 -5.45
CA GLY A 462 -0.60 -3.17 -5.36
C GLY A 462 -1.42 -2.24 -6.27
N LEU A 463 -1.80 -2.70 -7.47
CA LEU A 463 -2.73 -1.97 -8.34
C LEU A 463 -4.08 -1.75 -7.64
N GLY A 464 -4.64 -2.77 -6.98
CA GLY A 464 -5.83 -2.62 -6.14
C GLY A 464 -5.62 -1.59 -5.02
N GLY A 465 -4.47 -1.64 -4.33
CA GLY A 465 -4.09 -0.65 -3.33
C GLY A 465 -4.05 0.78 -3.88
N GLY A 466 -3.46 0.96 -5.06
CA GLY A 466 -3.41 2.25 -5.74
C GLY A 466 -4.78 2.77 -6.19
N MET A 467 -5.67 1.88 -6.66
CA MET A 467 -7.07 2.22 -6.95
C MET A 467 -7.81 2.71 -5.71
N ALA A 468 -7.60 2.06 -4.56
CA ALA A 468 -8.22 2.45 -3.30
C ALA A 468 -7.70 3.80 -2.80
N LEU A 469 -6.38 4.02 -2.86
CA LEU A 469 -5.73 5.28 -2.48
C LEU A 469 -6.11 6.44 -3.39
N ASP A 470 -6.45 6.18 -4.64
CA ASP A 470 -7.01 7.19 -5.56
C ASP A 470 -8.36 7.74 -5.08
N GLY A 471 -9.14 6.93 -4.36
CA GLY A 471 -10.40 7.30 -3.73
C GLY A 471 -11.63 7.26 -4.65
N ARG A 472 -11.47 7.15 -5.96
CA ARG A 472 -12.59 7.05 -6.92
C ARG A 472 -13.20 5.65 -6.99
N TYR A 473 -12.46 4.61 -6.59
CA TYR A 473 -12.87 3.21 -6.73
C TYR A 473 -12.80 2.44 -5.42
N ARG A 474 -13.56 1.35 -5.34
CA ARG A 474 -13.59 0.39 -4.24
C ARG A 474 -13.17 -0.99 -4.78
N PRO A 475 -11.88 -1.28 -4.85
CA PRO A 475 -11.40 -2.54 -5.37
C PRO A 475 -11.69 -3.69 -4.41
N VAL A 476 -12.07 -4.83 -5.01
CA VAL A 476 -12.11 -6.14 -4.36
C VAL A 476 -11.03 -6.99 -5.02
N VAL A 477 -9.99 -7.32 -4.28
CA VAL A 477 -8.88 -8.15 -4.74
C VAL A 477 -9.12 -9.57 -4.29
N GLU A 478 -9.12 -10.52 -5.22
CA GLU A 478 -9.22 -11.95 -4.91
C GLU A 478 -7.85 -12.61 -4.97
N PHE A 479 -7.42 -13.21 -3.84
CA PHE A 479 -6.43 -14.27 -3.86
C PHE A 479 -7.12 -15.62 -4.00
N MET A 480 -6.62 -16.44 -4.91
CA MET A 480 -7.17 -17.78 -5.13
C MET A 480 -7.06 -18.63 -3.86
N TYR A 481 -5.91 -18.58 -3.17
CA TYR A 481 -5.65 -19.19 -1.87
C TYR A 481 -4.76 -18.27 -1.01
N PRO A 482 -4.87 -18.35 0.33
CA PRO A 482 -4.14 -17.46 1.24
C PRO A 482 -2.61 -17.58 1.13
N ASP A 483 -2.11 -18.76 0.81
CA ASP A 483 -0.67 -19.02 0.66
C ASP A 483 -0.02 -18.15 -0.42
N PHE A 484 -0.78 -17.76 -1.45
CA PHE A 484 -0.29 -16.89 -2.54
C PHE A 484 -0.07 -15.44 -2.10
N MET A 485 -0.63 -15.05 -0.95
CA MET A 485 -0.37 -13.72 -0.37
C MET A 485 1.11 -13.51 -0.01
N TRP A 486 1.88 -14.57 0.23
CA TRP A 486 3.30 -14.43 0.50
C TRP A 486 4.08 -13.83 -0.67
N VAL A 487 3.65 -14.07 -1.91
CA VAL A 487 4.22 -13.45 -3.10
C VAL A 487 4.00 -11.93 -3.06
N ALA A 488 2.85 -11.46 -2.57
CA ALA A 488 2.48 -10.06 -2.48
C ALA A 488 2.60 -9.47 -1.05
N ALA A 489 3.37 -10.08 -0.16
CA ALA A 489 3.42 -9.71 1.25
C ALA A 489 3.76 -8.22 1.49
N ASP A 490 4.66 -7.64 0.68
CA ASP A 490 4.96 -6.21 0.75
C ASP A 490 3.70 -5.37 0.49
N GLN A 491 2.98 -5.65 -0.59
CA GLN A 491 1.78 -4.90 -0.95
C GLN A 491 0.69 -5.01 0.11
N VAL A 492 0.47 -6.22 0.64
CA VAL A 492 -0.53 -6.47 1.69
C VAL A 492 -0.15 -5.77 3.00
N PHE A 493 1.05 -6.02 3.53
CA PHE A 493 1.38 -5.65 4.91
C PHE A 493 2.10 -4.31 5.05
N ASN A 494 2.97 -3.92 4.10
CA ASN A 494 3.66 -2.65 4.16
C ASN A 494 2.90 -1.53 3.45
N GLN A 495 2.37 -1.80 2.27
CA GLN A 495 1.76 -0.76 1.44
C GLN A 495 0.31 -0.49 1.87
N ILE A 496 -0.59 -1.47 1.73
CA ILE A 496 -2.02 -1.29 2.01
C ILE A 496 -2.29 -1.18 3.51
N GLY A 497 -1.80 -2.13 4.31
CA GLY A 497 -2.10 -2.17 5.74
C GLY A 497 -1.59 -0.96 6.53
N LYS A 498 -0.47 -0.36 6.13
CA LYS A 498 0.13 0.79 6.83
C LYS A 498 -0.21 2.15 6.23
N ALA A 499 -0.78 2.21 5.00
CA ALA A 499 -0.94 3.44 4.26
C ALA A 499 -1.70 4.51 5.04
N ARG A 500 -2.84 4.16 5.63
CA ARG A 500 -3.65 5.12 6.38
C ARG A 500 -2.85 5.77 7.51
N HIS A 501 -2.18 4.98 8.34
CA HIS A 501 -1.38 5.49 9.46
C HIS A 501 -0.17 6.29 8.97
N MET A 502 0.58 5.74 8.04
CA MET A 502 1.83 6.30 7.52
C MET A 502 1.64 7.67 6.89
N PHE A 503 0.51 7.87 6.20
CA PHE A 503 0.16 9.14 5.56
C PHE A 503 -0.76 10.04 6.41
N GLY A 504 -0.64 10.00 7.73
CA GLY A 504 -1.27 10.97 8.64
C GLY A 504 -2.67 10.60 9.14
N GLY A 505 -3.18 9.41 8.83
CA GLY A 505 -4.42 8.88 9.39
C GLY A 505 -5.71 9.34 8.72
N LYS A 506 -5.65 10.27 7.77
CA LYS A 506 -6.85 10.90 7.16
C LYS A 506 -7.29 10.24 5.86
N ASN A 507 -6.39 9.60 5.13
CA ASN A 507 -6.68 9.04 3.83
C ASN A 507 -7.33 7.66 3.96
N PRO A 508 -8.53 7.44 3.38
CA PRO A 508 -9.17 6.13 3.35
C PRO A 508 -8.39 5.15 2.46
N VAL A 509 -8.55 3.87 2.73
CA VAL A 509 -8.05 2.77 1.91
C VAL A 509 -9.17 1.75 1.72
N PRO A 510 -10.25 2.09 0.99
CA PRO A 510 -11.45 1.26 0.86
C PRO A 510 -11.21 0.06 -0.06
N LEU A 511 -10.45 -0.91 0.40
CA LEU A 511 -10.10 -2.13 -0.33
C LEU A 511 -10.62 -3.36 0.42
N VAL A 512 -11.25 -4.27 -0.29
CA VAL A 512 -11.57 -5.61 0.19
C VAL A 512 -10.57 -6.60 -0.40
N LEU A 513 -9.88 -7.35 0.46
CA LEU A 513 -9.08 -8.50 0.09
C LEU A 513 -9.86 -9.75 0.48
N ARG A 514 -10.23 -10.59 -0.48
CA ARG A 514 -10.93 -11.83 -0.19
C ARG A 514 -10.09 -13.04 -0.55
N THR A 515 -10.20 -14.08 0.27
CA THR A 515 -9.51 -15.36 0.04
C THR A 515 -10.22 -16.49 0.76
N LYS A 516 -10.00 -17.72 0.33
CA LYS A 516 -10.63 -18.91 0.88
C LYS A 516 -9.62 -19.87 1.49
N VAL A 517 -9.76 -20.17 2.76
CA VAL A 517 -9.06 -21.27 3.43
C VAL A 517 -9.56 -22.60 2.83
N ALA A 518 -8.65 -23.48 2.48
CA ALA A 518 -9.00 -24.72 1.78
C ALA A 518 -8.58 -25.99 2.55
N MET A 519 -8.39 -25.91 3.87
CA MET A 519 -8.08 -27.04 4.73
C MET A 519 -9.13 -28.14 4.59
N GLY A 520 -8.69 -29.39 4.46
CA GLY A 520 -9.55 -30.55 4.22
C GLY A 520 -9.82 -30.87 2.74
N SER A 521 -9.28 -30.08 1.80
CA SER A 521 -9.51 -30.22 0.37
C SER A 521 -8.47 -31.03 -0.40
N GLY A 522 -7.34 -31.42 0.23
CA GLY A 522 -6.28 -32.23 -0.38
C GLY A 522 -5.35 -31.46 -1.32
N TYR A 523 -5.31 -30.12 -1.29
CA TYR A 523 -4.42 -29.31 -2.15
C TYR A 523 -2.97 -29.28 -1.67
N GLY A 524 -2.69 -29.70 -0.42
CA GLY A 524 -1.33 -29.76 0.13
C GLY A 524 -0.80 -28.43 0.64
N SER A 525 0.46 -28.43 1.06
CA SER A 525 1.06 -27.43 1.95
C SER A 525 1.06 -25.99 1.45
N GLN A 526 0.93 -25.74 0.15
CA GLN A 526 0.99 -24.39 -0.44
C GLN A 526 -0.39 -23.79 -0.77
N HIS A 527 -1.49 -24.35 -0.20
CA HIS A 527 -2.86 -23.89 -0.49
C HIS A 527 -3.76 -23.84 0.75
N LEU A 528 -3.27 -24.25 1.91
CA LEU A 528 -4.12 -24.61 3.06
C LEU A 528 -3.86 -23.73 4.29
N MET A 529 -3.25 -22.55 4.13
CA MET A 529 -2.99 -21.63 5.24
C MET A 529 -4.30 -20.97 5.74
N ASP A 530 -4.45 -20.81 7.05
CA ASP A 530 -5.37 -19.85 7.66
C ASP A 530 -4.61 -18.55 7.98
N PRO A 531 -4.89 -17.44 7.31
CA PRO A 531 -4.13 -16.20 7.48
C PRO A 531 -4.61 -15.33 8.64
N ALA A 532 -5.68 -15.71 9.37
CA ALA A 532 -6.28 -14.87 10.41
C ALA A 532 -5.27 -14.41 11.46
N GLY A 533 -4.42 -15.32 11.94
CA GLY A 533 -3.40 -15.01 12.95
C GLY A 533 -2.35 -14.00 12.47
N ILE A 534 -1.90 -14.13 11.22
CA ILE A 534 -0.91 -13.24 10.61
C ILE A 534 -1.50 -11.84 10.45
N PHE A 535 -2.70 -11.72 9.89
CA PHE A 535 -3.38 -10.43 9.74
C PHE A 535 -3.72 -9.78 11.07
N ALA A 536 -4.07 -10.56 12.10
CA ALA A 536 -4.33 -10.04 13.44
C ALA A 536 -3.09 -9.38 14.08
N THR A 537 -1.88 -9.76 13.66
CA THR A 537 -0.62 -9.13 14.11
C THR A 537 -0.24 -7.89 13.30
N ALA A 538 -0.79 -7.72 12.09
CA ALA A 538 -0.50 -6.58 11.22
C ALA A 538 -1.47 -5.43 11.51
N PRO A 539 -0.98 -4.21 11.82
CA PRO A 539 -1.87 -3.07 12.05
C PRO A 539 -2.56 -2.64 10.74
N GLY A 540 -3.76 -2.06 10.86
CA GLY A 540 -4.47 -1.40 9.76
C GLY A 540 -5.57 -2.23 9.11
N TRP A 541 -5.49 -3.54 9.09
CA TRP A 541 -6.52 -4.41 8.52
C TRP A 541 -7.71 -4.62 9.45
N ARG A 542 -8.93 -4.60 8.88
CA ARG A 542 -10.10 -5.23 9.48
C ARG A 542 -10.22 -6.64 8.98
N ILE A 543 -10.79 -7.55 9.78
CA ILE A 543 -10.85 -8.98 9.45
C ILE A 543 -12.27 -9.47 9.72
N VAL A 544 -12.93 -10.00 8.70
CA VAL A 544 -14.25 -10.64 8.84
C VAL A 544 -14.20 -12.09 8.36
N ALA A 545 -14.99 -12.95 9.03
CA ALA A 545 -15.03 -14.39 8.79
C ALA A 545 -16.46 -14.90 8.92
N ALA A 546 -17.13 -15.14 7.81
CA ALA A 546 -18.51 -15.59 7.77
C ALA A 546 -18.62 -17.12 7.89
N SER A 547 -19.59 -17.60 8.64
CA SER A 547 -19.90 -19.05 8.77
C SER A 547 -21.19 -19.48 8.08
N THR A 548 -22.03 -18.55 7.61
CA THR A 548 -23.29 -18.81 6.89
C THR A 548 -23.49 -17.89 5.70
N PRO A 549 -24.32 -18.27 4.71
CA PRO A 549 -24.66 -17.42 3.57
C PRO A 549 -25.19 -16.04 3.97
N ALA A 550 -26.10 -15.97 4.95
CA ALA A 550 -26.66 -14.71 5.41
C ALA A 550 -25.63 -13.81 6.11
N ASP A 551 -24.74 -14.38 6.94
CA ASP A 551 -23.65 -13.63 7.55
C ASP A 551 -22.70 -13.08 6.49
N TYR A 552 -22.39 -13.88 5.45
CA TYR A 552 -21.53 -13.43 4.36
C TYR A 552 -22.06 -12.18 3.66
N ILE A 553 -23.36 -12.19 3.31
CA ILE A 553 -24.00 -11.04 2.66
C ILE A 553 -23.84 -9.77 3.52
N GLY A 554 -24.21 -9.86 4.80
CA GLY A 554 -24.19 -8.69 5.68
C GLY A 554 -22.78 -8.21 6.03
N LEU A 555 -21.82 -9.12 6.21
CA LEU A 555 -20.41 -8.78 6.46
C LEU A 555 -19.73 -8.20 5.21
N MET A 556 -20.02 -8.73 4.02
CA MET A 556 -19.51 -8.18 2.76
C MET A 556 -20.08 -6.80 2.48
N ASN A 557 -21.36 -6.55 2.75
CA ASN A 557 -21.96 -5.22 2.64
C ASN A 557 -21.26 -4.21 3.58
N ALA A 558 -20.92 -4.60 4.81
CA ALA A 558 -20.16 -3.78 5.72
C ALA A 558 -18.74 -3.55 5.20
N ALA A 559 -18.06 -4.60 4.76
CA ALA A 559 -16.69 -4.53 4.21
C ALA A 559 -16.60 -3.60 2.99
N LEU A 560 -17.57 -3.68 2.08
CA LEU A 560 -17.64 -2.80 0.90
C LEU A 560 -18.00 -1.34 1.24
N THR A 561 -18.49 -1.06 2.43
CA THR A 561 -18.82 0.30 2.90
C THR A 561 -17.66 0.93 3.66
N LEU A 562 -16.89 0.14 4.42
CA LEU A 562 -15.75 0.59 5.24
C LEU A 562 -14.69 1.32 4.41
N GLU A 563 -14.05 2.29 5.04
CA GLU A 563 -12.93 3.06 4.49
C GLU A 563 -11.55 2.54 4.92
N ASP A 564 -11.54 1.47 5.70
CA ASP A 564 -10.32 0.70 6.02
C ASP A 564 -10.16 -0.49 5.08
N PRO A 565 -8.95 -1.02 4.89
CA PRO A 565 -8.77 -2.28 4.19
C PRO A 565 -9.35 -3.44 5.01
N VAL A 566 -10.13 -4.30 4.36
CA VAL A 566 -10.82 -5.42 4.99
C VAL A 566 -10.37 -6.73 4.38
N LEU A 567 -9.88 -7.65 5.21
CA LEU A 567 -9.72 -9.05 4.84
C LEU A 567 -11.04 -9.78 5.05
N VAL A 568 -11.59 -10.37 4.00
CA VAL A 568 -12.75 -11.25 4.05
C VAL A 568 -12.30 -12.69 3.91
N LEU A 569 -12.41 -13.45 4.98
CA LEU A 569 -12.07 -14.87 5.02
C LEU A 569 -13.27 -15.72 4.63
N GLU A 570 -13.01 -16.65 3.74
CA GLU A 570 -13.94 -17.67 3.28
C GLU A 570 -13.35 -19.05 3.57
N HIS A 571 -14.16 -20.09 3.44
CA HIS A 571 -13.68 -21.46 3.58
C HIS A 571 -14.33 -22.38 2.55
N VAL A 572 -13.52 -23.15 1.83
CA VAL A 572 -14.01 -24.06 0.77
C VAL A 572 -15.04 -25.07 1.30
N ASP A 573 -14.87 -25.55 2.54
CA ASP A 573 -15.79 -26.46 3.19
C ASP A 573 -17.21 -25.87 3.41
N LEU A 574 -17.33 -24.53 3.41
CA LEU A 574 -18.62 -23.84 3.53
C LEU A 574 -19.28 -23.60 2.17
N TYR A 575 -18.55 -23.64 1.05
CA TYR A 575 -19.07 -23.21 -0.26
C TYR A 575 -20.30 -24.00 -0.72
N GLY A 576 -20.39 -25.29 -0.36
CA GLY A 576 -21.53 -26.14 -0.64
C GLY A 576 -22.66 -26.07 0.38
N ASP A 577 -22.42 -25.45 1.54
CA ASP A 577 -23.41 -25.40 2.62
C ASP A 577 -24.63 -24.56 2.23
N MET A 578 -25.81 -25.06 2.60
CA MET A 578 -27.08 -24.40 2.36
C MET A 578 -27.45 -23.57 3.60
N GLY A 579 -28.02 -22.40 3.39
CA GLY A 579 -28.52 -21.56 4.47
C GLY A 579 -29.63 -20.63 4.00
N GLU A 580 -30.46 -20.20 4.94
CA GLU A 580 -31.54 -19.25 4.67
C GLU A 580 -30.96 -17.84 4.54
N ILE A 581 -31.37 -17.11 3.49
CA ILE A 581 -31.09 -15.69 3.26
C ILE A 581 -32.40 -14.94 3.05
N PRO A 582 -32.47 -13.63 3.34
CA PRO A 582 -33.64 -12.82 3.01
C PRO A 582 -33.95 -12.89 1.50
N GLU A 583 -35.20 -13.19 1.13
CA GLU A 583 -35.57 -13.40 -0.27
C GLU A 583 -35.46 -12.12 -1.13
N ALA A 584 -35.91 -10.99 -0.59
CA ALA A 584 -36.03 -9.74 -1.32
C ALA A 584 -35.04 -8.64 -0.85
N ASP A 585 -34.16 -8.93 0.09
CA ASP A 585 -33.33 -7.94 0.72
C ASP A 585 -31.90 -8.44 0.95
N LEU A 586 -31.00 -7.98 0.10
CA LEU A 586 -29.55 -8.25 0.20
C LEU A 586 -28.75 -7.02 0.66
N ASP A 587 -29.42 -5.93 1.09
CA ASP A 587 -28.76 -4.64 1.38
C ASP A 587 -28.44 -4.41 2.86
N TYR A 588 -28.75 -5.39 3.74
CA TYR A 588 -28.44 -5.29 5.16
C TYR A 588 -26.96 -5.46 5.46
N GLN A 589 -26.55 -4.95 6.60
CA GLN A 589 -25.23 -5.19 7.20
C GLN A 589 -25.37 -5.97 8.51
N ILE A 590 -24.40 -6.84 8.81
CA ILE A 590 -24.25 -7.39 10.16
C ILE A 590 -23.81 -6.23 11.10
N PRO A 591 -24.36 -6.13 12.31
CA PRO A 591 -23.93 -5.10 13.26
C PRO A 591 -22.41 -5.10 13.45
N PHE A 592 -21.82 -3.92 13.32
CA PHE A 592 -20.36 -3.76 13.39
C PHE A 592 -19.81 -4.23 14.74
N GLY A 593 -18.75 -5.03 14.69
CA GLY A 593 -18.08 -5.54 15.88
C GLY A 593 -18.94 -6.45 16.75
N LYS A 594 -19.94 -7.16 16.18
CA LYS A 594 -20.81 -8.09 16.91
C LYS A 594 -20.56 -9.53 16.53
N ALA A 595 -20.27 -10.35 17.55
CA ALA A 595 -20.28 -11.80 17.50
C ALA A 595 -21.70 -12.35 17.54
N ASN A 596 -21.90 -13.61 17.13
CA ASN A 596 -23.21 -14.29 17.18
C ASN A 596 -23.16 -15.51 18.12
N ILE A 597 -24.06 -15.56 19.07
CA ILE A 597 -24.28 -16.76 19.90
C ILE A 597 -25.08 -17.77 19.08
N ARG A 598 -24.40 -18.76 18.51
CA ARG A 598 -25.02 -19.83 17.67
C ARG A 598 -25.72 -20.88 18.49
N ARG A 599 -25.28 -21.08 19.71
CA ARG A 599 -25.91 -21.95 20.70
C ARG A 599 -25.70 -21.38 22.09
N VAL A 600 -26.77 -21.26 22.86
CA VAL A 600 -26.72 -20.85 24.27
C VAL A 600 -26.27 -22.05 25.11
N GLY A 601 -25.41 -21.84 26.08
CA GLY A 601 -24.92 -22.86 27.03
C GLY A 601 -24.45 -22.24 28.34
N LYS A 602 -24.06 -23.06 29.33
CA LYS A 602 -23.69 -22.59 30.67
C LYS A 602 -22.40 -23.20 31.22
N ASP A 603 -21.86 -24.25 30.58
CA ASP A 603 -20.72 -24.98 31.15
C ASP A 603 -19.38 -24.52 30.55
N VAL A 604 -19.34 -24.19 29.25
CA VAL A 604 -18.13 -23.83 28.51
C VAL A 604 -18.44 -22.75 27.48
N THR A 605 -17.63 -21.71 27.38
CA THR A 605 -17.63 -20.76 26.28
C THR A 605 -16.73 -21.27 25.15
N VAL A 606 -17.29 -21.58 24.00
CA VAL A 606 -16.56 -21.96 22.77
C VAL A 606 -16.48 -20.75 21.85
N LEU A 607 -15.27 -20.29 21.57
CA LEU A 607 -14.98 -19.17 20.65
C LEU A 607 -14.42 -19.71 19.34
N THR A 608 -15.06 -19.39 18.23
CA THR A 608 -14.69 -19.99 16.94
C THR A 608 -15.12 -19.12 15.75
N TYR A 609 -14.72 -19.49 14.53
CA TYR A 609 -15.03 -18.78 13.29
C TYR A 609 -14.98 -19.71 12.07
N LEU A 610 -15.48 -19.26 10.92
CA LEU A 610 -15.52 -20.00 9.64
C LEU A 610 -16.15 -21.39 9.79
N SER A 611 -15.56 -22.41 9.14
CA SER A 611 -16.06 -23.79 9.16
C SER A 611 -16.06 -24.42 10.54
N MET A 612 -15.18 -23.95 11.45
CA MET A 612 -15.13 -24.51 12.81
C MET A 612 -16.36 -24.16 13.65
N VAL A 613 -17.19 -23.23 13.22
CA VAL A 613 -18.52 -22.98 13.85
C VAL A 613 -19.41 -24.22 13.72
N LYS A 614 -19.59 -24.76 12.51
CA LYS A 614 -20.41 -25.98 12.30
C LYS A 614 -19.81 -27.23 12.98
N HIS A 615 -18.48 -27.34 12.95
CA HIS A 615 -17.77 -28.43 13.62
C HIS A 615 -17.95 -28.36 15.15
N SER A 616 -17.91 -27.14 15.72
CA SER A 616 -18.14 -26.95 17.15
C SER A 616 -19.59 -27.27 17.56
N LEU A 617 -20.58 -26.86 16.77
CA LEU A 617 -21.97 -27.21 17.03
C LEU A 617 -22.18 -28.72 17.05
N THR A 618 -21.68 -29.44 16.05
CA THR A 618 -21.70 -30.90 15.99
C THR A 618 -21.00 -31.55 17.17
N ALA A 619 -19.81 -31.04 17.56
CA ALA A 619 -19.06 -31.57 18.69
C ALA A 619 -19.80 -31.38 20.03
N VAL A 620 -20.45 -30.25 20.23
CA VAL A 620 -21.29 -30.00 21.41
C VAL A 620 -22.45 -31.00 21.51
N GLU A 621 -23.13 -31.28 20.40
CA GLU A 621 -24.18 -32.28 20.35
C GLU A 621 -23.68 -33.69 20.70
N LEU A 622 -22.52 -34.09 20.15
CA LEU A 622 -21.89 -35.39 20.38
C LEU A 622 -21.38 -35.57 21.81
N SER A 623 -20.79 -34.52 22.39
CA SER A 623 -20.21 -34.55 23.74
C SER A 623 -21.28 -34.49 24.85
N GLY A 624 -22.47 -33.97 24.55
CA GLY A 624 -23.54 -33.70 25.52
C GLY A 624 -23.20 -32.63 26.56
N ILE A 625 -22.10 -31.85 26.34
CA ILE A 625 -21.67 -30.74 27.22
C ILE A 625 -22.51 -29.50 26.85
N ASP A 626 -23.04 -28.80 27.87
CA ASP A 626 -23.85 -27.60 27.66
C ASP A 626 -22.98 -26.35 27.36
N ALA A 627 -22.30 -26.38 26.20
CA ALA A 627 -21.41 -25.30 25.77
C ALA A 627 -22.14 -24.19 25.02
N GLU A 628 -21.77 -22.95 25.29
CA GLU A 628 -22.18 -21.77 24.49
C GLU A 628 -21.21 -21.59 23.32
N VAL A 629 -21.71 -21.65 22.10
CA VAL A 629 -20.91 -21.52 20.89
C VAL A 629 -21.09 -20.13 20.33
N ILE A 630 -19.96 -19.37 20.27
CA ILE A 630 -19.90 -18.01 19.78
C ILE A 630 -19.11 -17.98 18.47
N ASP A 631 -19.80 -17.58 17.42
CA ASP A 631 -19.22 -17.23 16.12
C ASP A 631 -18.68 -15.80 16.17
N LEU A 632 -17.37 -15.63 16.09
CA LEU A 632 -16.70 -14.37 16.33
C LEU A 632 -16.96 -13.33 15.23
N ARG A 633 -17.12 -13.72 13.97
CA ARG A 633 -17.38 -12.88 12.79
C ARG A 633 -16.34 -11.78 12.53
N TRP A 634 -16.01 -10.94 13.52
CA TRP A 634 -15.04 -9.86 13.48
C TRP A 634 -13.80 -10.27 14.26
N LEU A 635 -12.67 -10.39 13.57
CA LEU A 635 -11.45 -10.97 14.14
C LEU A 635 -10.35 -9.92 14.41
N ASP A 636 -10.44 -8.72 13.84
CA ASP A 636 -9.43 -7.71 14.13
C ASP A 636 -9.60 -7.14 15.54
N ARG A 637 -8.46 -6.77 16.14
CA ARG A 637 -8.40 -6.34 17.55
C ARG A 637 -9.29 -5.14 17.88
N ALA A 638 -9.53 -4.26 16.89
CA ALA A 638 -10.32 -3.04 17.08
C ALA A 638 -11.83 -3.27 16.98
N SER A 639 -12.25 -4.32 16.26
CA SER A 639 -13.66 -4.64 16.03
C SER A 639 -14.15 -5.84 16.85
N PHE A 640 -13.33 -6.41 17.71
CA PHE A 640 -13.66 -7.64 18.46
C PHE A 640 -14.76 -7.38 19.51
N ASP A 641 -15.77 -8.26 19.58
CA ASP A 641 -16.90 -8.13 20.53
C ASP A 641 -16.56 -8.67 21.94
N TRP A 642 -15.78 -7.89 22.66
CA TRP A 642 -15.45 -8.20 24.05
C TRP A 642 -16.69 -8.29 24.95
N THR A 643 -17.74 -7.53 24.69
CA THR A 643 -18.96 -7.53 25.53
C THR A 643 -19.65 -8.88 25.52
N THR A 644 -19.86 -9.47 24.34
CA THR A 644 -20.48 -10.80 24.20
C THR A 644 -19.56 -11.88 24.82
N VAL A 645 -18.26 -11.83 24.54
CA VAL A 645 -17.27 -12.78 25.06
C VAL A 645 -17.18 -12.70 26.59
N GLU A 646 -17.09 -11.49 27.17
CA GLU A 646 -17.07 -11.29 28.62
C GLU A 646 -18.33 -11.84 29.29
N THR A 647 -19.50 -11.54 28.73
CA THR A 647 -20.78 -12.02 29.30
C THR A 647 -20.81 -13.55 29.36
N SER A 648 -20.34 -14.23 28.31
CA SER A 648 -20.26 -15.68 28.27
C SER A 648 -19.25 -16.23 29.26
N ILE A 649 -18.02 -15.67 29.31
CA ILE A 649 -16.96 -16.12 30.23
C ILE A 649 -17.40 -16.00 31.69
N ARG A 650 -18.02 -14.87 32.07
CA ARG A 650 -18.55 -14.68 33.45
C ARG A 650 -19.65 -15.68 33.83
N LYS A 651 -20.33 -16.23 32.84
CA LYS A 651 -21.39 -17.24 33.04
C LYS A 651 -20.80 -18.65 33.15
N THR A 652 -19.83 -18.98 32.30
CA THR A 652 -19.33 -20.36 32.13
C THR A 652 -18.05 -20.65 32.90
N ASN A 653 -17.25 -19.62 33.21
CA ASN A 653 -15.94 -19.69 33.84
C ASN A 653 -14.89 -20.57 33.11
N ASN A 654 -15.25 -21.15 31.97
CA ASN A 654 -14.43 -22.04 31.18
C ASN A 654 -14.41 -21.63 29.70
N VAL A 655 -13.26 -21.63 29.08
CA VAL A 655 -13.06 -21.19 27.69
C VAL A 655 -12.36 -22.22 26.85
N LEU A 656 -12.92 -22.51 25.69
CA LEU A 656 -12.34 -23.30 24.61
C LEU A 656 -12.29 -22.44 23.33
N ILE A 657 -11.09 -22.15 22.81
CA ILE A 657 -10.91 -21.53 21.52
C ILE A 657 -10.73 -22.62 20.48
N VAL A 658 -11.51 -22.56 19.42
CA VAL A 658 -11.52 -23.57 18.35
C VAL A 658 -11.17 -22.94 17.02
N GLU A 659 -10.10 -23.39 16.41
CA GLU A 659 -9.60 -22.95 15.12
C GLU A 659 -8.98 -24.12 14.35
N GLN A 660 -8.91 -24.04 13.02
CA GLN A 660 -8.42 -25.15 12.21
C GLN A 660 -6.93 -25.07 11.90
N GLY A 661 -6.37 -23.86 11.92
CA GLY A 661 -4.99 -23.58 11.55
C GLY A 661 -3.94 -24.15 12.51
N ASN A 662 -2.68 -24.09 12.10
CA ASN A 662 -1.53 -24.53 12.84
C ASN A 662 -1.41 -23.82 14.20
N ARG A 663 -1.02 -24.55 15.22
CA ARG A 663 -0.96 -24.07 16.60
C ARG A 663 -0.08 -22.83 16.80
N GLY A 664 1.05 -22.76 16.13
CA GLY A 664 2.05 -21.69 16.33
C GLY A 664 1.68 -20.35 15.72
N THR A 665 0.93 -20.32 14.62
CA THR A 665 0.57 -19.12 13.86
C THR A 665 -0.89 -18.76 13.96
N SER A 666 -1.67 -19.46 14.75
CA SER A 666 -3.11 -19.31 14.79
C SER A 666 -3.56 -18.09 15.60
N TYR A 667 -4.72 -17.59 15.23
CA TYR A 667 -5.40 -16.43 15.82
C TYR A 667 -5.66 -16.61 17.33
N GLY A 668 -6.03 -17.82 17.75
CA GLY A 668 -6.40 -18.14 19.11
C GLY A 668 -5.25 -18.01 20.12
N GLY A 669 -3.99 -17.95 19.67
CA GLY A 669 -2.85 -17.67 20.56
C GLY A 669 -2.93 -16.28 21.17
N TRP A 670 -3.20 -15.26 20.35
CA TRP A 670 -3.44 -13.90 20.80
C TRP A 670 -4.72 -13.82 21.66
N LEU A 671 -5.80 -14.46 21.22
CA LEU A 671 -7.07 -14.40 21.92
C LEU A 671 -6.98 -15.04 23.32
N ALA A 672 -6.25 -16.14 23.46
CA ALA A 672 -6.02 -16.79 24.76
C ALA A 672 -5.24 -15.88 25.73
N ASP A 673 -4.20 -15.18 25.25
CA ASP A 673 -3.45 -14.21 26.06
C ASP A 673 -4.36 -13.07 26.55
N GLU A 674 -5.14 -12.48 25.66
CA GLU A 674 -6.05 -11.38 26.01
C GLU A 674 -7.16 -11.81 26.99
N ILE A 675 -7.73 -12.99 26.80
CA ILE A 675 -8.72 -13.55 27.74
C ILE A 675 -8.10 -13.79 29.10
N GLN A 676 -6.92 -14.40 29.15
CA GLN A 676 -6.20 -14.63 30.39
C GLN A 676 -5.90 -13.35 31.14
N ARG A 677 -5.48 -12.29 30.44
CA ARG A 677 -5.17 -10.98 31.05
C ARG A 677 -6.39 -10.21 31.51
N ARG A 678 -7.53 -10.30 30.80
CA ARG A 678 -8.75 -9.55 31.12
C ARG A 678 -9.63 -10.22 32.16
N TYR A 679 -9.66 -11.57 32.15
CA TYR A 679 -10.69 -12.35 32.85
C TYR A 679 -10.09 -13.44 33.75
N PHE A 680 -8.81 -13.35 34.14
CA PHE A 680 -8.13 -14.34 35.00
C PHE A 680 -8.95 -14.73 36.24
N ASP A 681 -9.51 -13.74 36.95
CA ASP A 681 -10.27 -13.94 38.19
C ASP A 681 -11.62 -14.66 37.97
N TRP A 682 -12.03 -14.83 36.70
CA TRP A 682 -13.28 -15.53 36.34
C TRP A 682 -13.03 -16.94 35.79
N LEU A 683 -11.78 -17.31 35.54
CA LEU A 683 -11.45 -18.60 34.94
C LEU A 683 -11.20 -19.66 36.01
N ASP A 684 -11.95 -20.77 35.90
CA ASP A 684 -11.73 -21.93 36.76
C ASP A 684 -10.48 -22.72 36.37
N GLN A 685 -9.99 -22.55 35.13
CA GLN A 685 -8.82 -23.22 34.57
C GLN A 685 -8.21 -22.42 33.42
N PRO A 686 -6.98 -22.76 32.95
CA PRO A 686 -6.39 -22.09 31.78
C PRO A 686 -7.27 -22.21 30.54
N VAL A 687 -7.26 -21.17 29.69
CA VAL A 687 -7.93 -21.18 28.39
C VAL A 687 -7.42 -22.34 27.54
N GLN A 688 -8.31 -23.22 27.11
CA GLN A 688 -7.99 -24.34 26.25
C GLN A 688 -8.06 -23.96 24.78
N ARG A 689 -7.24 -24.61 23.94
CA ARG A 689 -7.23 -24.39 22.50
C ARG A 689 -7.30 -25.71 21.74
N VAL A 690 -8.21 -25.80 20.77
CA VAL A 690 -8.21 -26.81 19.73
C VAL A 690 -7.68 -26.17 18.45
N THR A 691 -6.60 -26.75 17.92
CA THR A 691 -5.91 -26.26 16.71
C THR A 691 -5.52 -27.47 15.86
N GLY A 692 -5.11 -27.22 14.63
CA GLY A 692 -4.32 -28.16 13.84
C GLY A 692 -2.96 -28.44 14.49
N GLY A 693 -2.22 -29.38 13.91
CA GLY A 693 -0.86 -29.73 14.34
C GLY A 693 0.18 -28.69 13.95
N GLU A 694 1.46 -29.01 14.22
CA GLU A 694 2.59 -28.15 13.83
C GLU A 694 2.95 -28.30 12.34
N ALA A 695 2.63 -29.45 11.73
CA ALA A 695 2.93 -29.70 10.32
C ALA A 695 1.91 -29.00 9.40
N SER A 696 2.40 -28.50 8.27
CA SER A 696 1.54 -28.05 7.18
C SER A 696 0.70 -29.23 6.67
N PRO A 697 -0.59 -29.04 6.33
CA PRO A 697 -1.44 -30.09 5.80
C PRO A 697 -0.86 -30.70 4.50
N SER A 698 -1.03 -32.00 4.32
CA SER A 698 -0.47 -32.77 3.21
C SER A 698 -1.54 -33.15 2.18
N ILE A 699 -1.11 -33.61 0.99
CA ILE A 699 -2.03 -34.12 -0.05
C ILE A 699 -2.71 -35.44 0.38
N SER A 700 -2.02 -36.27 1.14
CA SER A 700 -2.57 -37.54 1.65
C SER A 700 -3.75 -37.26 2.57
N ARG A 701 -4.91 -37.77 2.25
CA ARG A 701 -6.12 -37.64 3.06
C ARG A 701 -5.92 -37.99 4.53
N VAL A 702 -5.13 -39.01 4.81
CA VAL A 702 -4.85 -39.46 6.20
C VAL A 702 -3.93 -38.47 6.90
N LEU A 703 -2.87 -37.99 6.23
CA LEU A 703 -1.94 -37.03 6.82
C LEU A 703 -2.58 -35.64 6.97
N GLU A 704 -3.36 -35.21 5.99
CA GLU A 704 -4.09 -33.94 6.10
C GLU A 704 -5.04 -33.97 7.29
N ARG A 705 -5.87 -35.03 7.42
CA ARG A 705 -6.80 -35.17 8.54
C ARG A 705 -6.09 -35.18 9.89
N ALA A 706 -4.91 -35.77 9.98
CA ALA A 706 -4.10 -35.76 11.21
C ALA A 706 -3.45 -34.38 11.53
N ALA A 707 -3.32 -33.50 10.54
CA ALA A 707 -2.70 -32.19 10.69
C ALA A 707 -3.69 -31.06 10.99
N ILE A 708 -4.99 -31.25 10.74
CA ILE A 708 -6.03 -30.24 10.93
C ILE A 708 -6.98 -30.59 12.06
N ALA A 709 -7.59 -29.58 12.70
CA ALA A 709 -8.65 -29.81 13.67
C ALA A 709 -10.00 -30.10 12.98
N GLY A 710 -10.79 -30.95 13.60
CA GLY A 710 -12.17 -31.29 13.19
C GLY A 710 -13.05 -31.57 14.40
N VAL A 711 -14.19 -32.20 14.17
CA VAL A 711 -15.20 -32.49 15.20
C VAL A 711 -14.60 -33.30 16.36
N GLU A 712 -13.77 -34.30 16.07
CA GLU A 712 -13.19 -35.22 17.09
C GLU A 712 -12.27 -34.45 18.04
N GLU A 713 -11.41 -33.54 17.53
CA GLU A 713 -10.53 -32.72 18.35
C GLU A 713 -11.33 -31.72 19.20
N VAL A 714 -12.46 -31.21 18.68
CA VAL A 714 -13.34 -30.33 19.46
C VAL A 714 -14.03 -31.09 20.58
N VAL A 715 -14.53 -32.32 20.35
CA VAL A 715 -15.06 -33.20 21.40
C VAL A 715 -14.03 -33.43 22.47
N ALA A 716 -12.81 -33.83 22.10
CA ALA A 716 -11.72 -34.04 23.06
C ALA A 716 -11.37 -32.77 23.85
N GLY A 717 -11.38 -31.59 23.19
CA GLY A 717 -11.19 -30.30 23.84
C GLY A 717 -12.27 -29.98 24.87
N LEU A 718 -13.55 -30.20 24.54
CA LEU A 718 -14.67 -30.03 25.45
C LEU A 718 -14.57 -30.96 26.66
N GLU A 719 -14.22 -32.23 26.45
CA GLU A 719 -14.02 -33.20 27.54
C GLU A 719 -12.85 -32.81 28.44
N THR A 720 -11.76 -32.29 27.86
CA THR A 720 -10.62 -31.76 28.62
C THR A 720 -11.04 -30.64 29.54
N VAL A 721 -11.82 -29.68 29.01
CA VAL A 721 -12.36 -28.58 29.82
C VAL A 721 -13.24 -29.09 30.94
N ARG A 722 -14.16 -30.06 30.65
CA ARG A 722 -15.05 -30.64 31.66
C ARG A 722 -14.33 -31.39 32.78
N SER A 723 -13.28 -32.11 32.43
CA SER A 723 -12.52 -32.90 33.42
C SER A 723 -11.54 -32.08 34.28
N GLY A 724 -11.29 -30.84 33.88
CA GLY A 724 -10.23 -30.01 34.48
C GLY A 724 -8.83 -30.56 34.20
N PHE A 725 -7.79 -29.82 34.52
CA PHE A 725 -6.38 -30.21 34.32
C PHE A 725 -5.91 -31.35 35.26
N GLY A 726 -6.75 -31.80 36.20
CA GLY A 726 -6.43 -32.78 37.24
C GLY A 726 -6.79 -34.22 36.92
N GLY A 727 -7.34 -34.55 35.76
CA GLY A 727 -8.04 -35.82 35.51
C GLY A 727 -7.24 -36.94 34.84
N THR A 728 -5.94 -36.80 34.56
CA THR A 728 -5.09 -37.91 34.10
C THR A 728 -3.67 -37.75 34.63
N LYS A 729 -3.42 -38.35 35.79
CA LYS A 729 -2.10 -38.87 36.16
C LYS A 729 -1.95 -40.27 35.61
#